data_3e02077e6660e441fd23e2327452e53a
#
_entry.id   3e02077e6660e441fd23e2327452e53a
#
_cell.length_a   1.000
_cell.length_b   1.000
_cell.length_c   1.000
_cell.angle_alpha   90.00
_cell.angle_beta   90.00
_cell.angle_gamma   90.00
#
_symmetry.space_group_name_H-M   'P 1'
#
loop_
_entity.id
_entity.type
_entity.pdbx_description
1 polymer ?
#
loop_
_entity_poly.entity_id
_entity_poly.type
_entity_poly.pdbx_seq_one_letter_code
_entity_poly.pdbx_strand_id
1 'polypeptide(L)'
;MKNILPYYFLSIFFNNTWIVVSDDIKVVLSDGLKNIYLTGRGRIEVAAKTEIVQNKDNQQIIITEIPYKVVKIQLVYEIDKIIHSKAVDGMIEVRDESDWKGIRIVIDCRKDARCDLLLKYLMNKTSLVCGYSANMVAIVNGRPKTLTLLDYVDAYIAHQVDVITRKSKFELQKATDRLHIVEGLILASININDVVDIIKKSKDKADSKVNLMAKYGLSNEQAEAIVTMPLYKLSHTDELTLENEKTQLLKDIDALKGILENPDKLNRVLCKDLKAIAEKYGDERRTQIIEKEGTTEVDKRDLIAKEDVMIALTRDGYVKRSTMKSYKSSGENALPGIKDGDALVSAGLGNTIDYLVAFTSFGNYVTIPVHKITETKWKDEGAHLNQFATLSAGEKIVKGIIYSEFRHDLYIAFLSKFGQVKRRCIDSLDIAKHSRPVRCMKLLTGDEIVSVESLSGNSDILILTADGTGTFFNENELNILGSKAGGVKSINGLNKTTAACMLAFDQDEYSKFVIFTDKSSYRVIDTNRLTKTQRLGKTMDLVPSFKNEKHLVVAMRKLDTKLTSNSFGLYLSNQSVYEFSVDNYYLTDATKNAKKNIDTPTKTLIVNAYEISLEKIDSKTTARPIIVREKPTDVSSNDSDDNDSEAENDVIVEENGEKPSKDSKVEQISIFDDLDE
;
A
#
# COMPACT_ATOMS: atom_id res chain seq x y z
N MET A 1 -40.83 -25.36 11.50
CA MET A 1 -40.39 -24.83 12.78
C MET A 1 -38.87 -24.86 13.01
N LYS A 2 -38.11 -25.79 12.43
CA LYS A 2 -36.64 -25.80 12.49
C LYS A 2 -35.97 -24.57 11.87
N ASN A 3 -36.63 -23.81 11.00
CA ASN A 3 -36.05 -22.63 10.29
C ASN A 3 -36.37 -21.27 10.91
N ILE A 4 -37.23 -21.18 11.91
CA ILE A 4 -37.65 -19.88 12.49
C ILE A 4 -36.90 -19.55 13.78
N LEU A 5 -36.59 -20.57 14.60
CA LEU A 5 -35.81 -20.38 15.83
C LEU A 5 -34.40 -19.86 15.58
N PRO A 6 -33.63 -20.38 14.60
CA PRO A 6 -32.30 -19.83 14.28
C PRO A 6 -32.35 -18.39 13.80
N TYR A 7 -33.38 -17.98 13.05
CA TYR A 7 -33.53 -16.62 12.53
C TYR A 7 -33.82 -15.59 13.64
N TYR A 8 -34.66 -15.93 14.60
CA TYR A 8 -34.93 -15.03 15.73
C TYR A 8 -33.71 -14.90 16.66
N PHE A 9 -33.02 -16.01 16.88
CA PHE A 9 -31.77 -15.99 17.67
C PHE A 9 -30.65 -15.27 16.94
N LEU A 10 -30.54 -15.47 15.64
CA LEU A 10 -29.61 -14.74 14.77
C LEU A 10 -29.89 -13.24 14.81
N SER A 11 -31.13 -12.78 14.76
CA SER A 11 -31.44 -11.34 14.82
C SER A 11 -31.09 -10.72 16.18
N ILE A 12 -31.29 -11.43 17.29
CA ILE A 12 -30.91 -10.99 18.63
C ILE A 12 -29.38 -11.03 18.78
N PHE A 13 -28.71 -12.06 18.26
CA PHE A 13 -27.26 -12.20 18.30
C PHE A 13 -26.54 -11.32 17.27
N PHE A 14 -27.13 -11.05 16.11
CA PHE A 14 -26.55 -10.12 15.13
C PHE A 14 -26.69 -8.66 15.56
N ASN A 15 -27.72 -8.31 16.30
CA ASN A 15 -27.90 -6.95 16.80
C ASN A 15 -27.09 -6.66 18.07
N ASN A 16 -26.85 -7.66 18.92
CA ASN A 16 -26.17 -7.44 20.19
C ASN A 16 -25.04 -8.42 20.41
N THR A 17 -23.83 -7.91 20.37
CA THR A 17 -22.68 -8.53 21.03
C THR A 17 -22.14 -9.84 20.49
N TRP A 18 -20.98 -9.88 19.93
CA TRP A 18 -19.94 -10.89 20.23
C TRP A 18 -18.56 -10.45 19.73
N ILE A 19 -18.46 -9.26 19.11
CA ILE A 19 -17.20 -8.61 18.90
C ILE A 19 -17.30 -7.22 19.53
N VAL A 20 -17.50 -7.18 20.84
CA VAL A 20 -17.32 -5.95 21.63
C VAL A 20 -15.83 -5.83 21.89
N VAL A 21 -15.16 -5.10 21.04
CA VAL A 21 -13.75 -4.78 21.26
C VAL A 21 -13.64 -3.47 22.05
N SER A 22 -14.62 -2.59 21.97
CA SER A 22 -14.91 -1.41 22.80
C SER A 22 -16.13 -0.67 22.27
N ASP A 23 -16.56 0.36 22.97
CA ASP A 23 -17.90 0.92 22.87
C ASP A 23 -18.28 1.61 21.55
N ASP A 24 -17.40 1.96 20.61
CA ASP A 24 -17.74 2.61 19.35
C ASP A 24 -16.72 2.34 18.20
N ILE A 25 -16.08 1.19 18.23
CA ILE A 25 -15.04 0.84 17.25
C ILE A 25 -15.63 0.44 15.90
N LYS A 26 -14.91 0.81 14.84
CA LYS A 26 -15.19 0.38 13.47
C LYS A 26 -14.48 -0.94 13.16
N VAL A 27 -15.26 -1.97 12.81
CA VAL A 27 -14.74 -3.24 12.29
C VAL A 27 -14.81 -3.23 10.78
N VAL A 28 -13.69 -3.44 10.12
CA VAL A 28 -13.63 -3.51 8.65
C VAL A 28 -14.20 -4.85 8.19
N LEU A 29 -15.22 -4.80 7.34
CA LEU A 29 -15.81 -5.99 6.73
C LEU A 29 -14.76 -6.66 5.84
N SER A 30 -14.33 -7.84 6.27
CA SER A 30 -13.37 -8.66 5.53
C SER A 30 -13.85 -10.12 5.50
N ASP A 31 -13.29 -10.93 4.61
CA ASP A 31 -13.53 -12.37 4.60
C ASP A 31 -13.23 -13.04 5.96
N GLY A 32 -12.40 -12.39 6.77
CA GLY A 32 -12.10 -12.82 8.14
C GLY A 32 -13.32 -12.86 9.05
N LEU A 33 -14.24 -11.89 8.99
CA LEU A 33 -15.48 -11.89 9.78
C LEU A 33 -16.39 -13.05 9.35
N LYS A 34 -16.54 -13.26 8.04
CA LYS A 34 -17.30 -14.39 7.49
C LYS A 34 -16.70 -15.72 7.94
N ASN A 35 -15.38 -15.86 7.91
CA ASN A 35 -14.68 -17.05 8.37
C ASN A 35 -14.88 -17.31 9.86
N ILE A 36 -14.90 -16.27 10.74
CA ILE A 36 -15.20 -16.43 12.16
C ILE A 36 -16.57 -17.07 12.35
N TYR A 37 -17.59 -16.61 11.65
CA TYR A 37 -18.95 -17.15 11.78
C TYR A 37 -19.09 -18.56 11.21
N LEU A 38 -18.37 -18.88 10.11
CA LEU A 38 -18.47 -20.20 9.45
C LEU A 38 -17.57 -21.26 10.08
N THR A 39 -16.41 -20.88 10.64
CA THR A 39 -15.40 -21.85 11.12
C THR A 39 -15.04 -21.69 12.61
N GLY A 40 -15.51 -20.64 13.25
CA GLY A 40 -15.13 -20.27 14.62
C GLY A 40 -13.74 -19.64 14.73
N ARG A 41 -13.03 -19.40 13.62
CA ARG A 41 -11.69 -18.77 13.58
C ARG A 41 -11.58 -17.79 12.43
N GLY A 42 -10.89 -16.69 12.66
CA GLY A 42 -10.62 -15.70 11.61
C GLY A 42 -9.89 -14.49 12.16
N ARG A 43 -9.48 -13.61 11.25
CA ARG A 43 -8.82 -12.35 11.57
C ARG A 43 -9.69 -11.20 11.06
N ILE A 44 -9.98 -10.27 11.94
CA ILE A 44 -10.66 -9.01 11.62
C ILE A 44 -9.70 -7.84 11.78
N GLU A 45 -9.95 -6.76 11.06
CA GLU A 45 -9.26 -5.48 11.23
C GLU A 45 -10.17 -4.54 12.03
N VAL A 46 -9.58 -3.92 13.05
CA VAL A 46 -10.27 -3.00 13.95
C VAL A 46 -9.61 -1.64 13.82
N ALA A 47 -10.40 -0.63 13.47
CA ALA A 47 -9.90 0.73 13.23
C ALA A 47 -10.31 1.66 14.39
N ALA A 48 -9.44 2.62 14.69
CA ALA A 48 -9.71 3.71 15.64
C ALA A 48 -10.89 4.58 15.18
N LYS A 49 -11.57 5.22 16.13
CA LYS A 49 -12.59 6.24 15.85
C LYS A 49 -11.90 7.58 15.67
N THR A 50 -12.06 8.17 14.51
CA THR A 50 -11.39 9.40 14.12
C THR A 50 -12.38 10.41 13.54
N GLU A 51 -12.11 11.68 13.76
CA GLU A 51 -12.88 12.81 13.25
C GLU A 51 -11.91 13.87 12.69
N ILE A 52 -12.29 14.49 11.57
CA ILE A 52 -11.54 15.62 10.99
C ILE A 52 -12.33 16.90 11.28
N VAL A 53 -11.70 17.83 12.01
CA VAL A 53 -12.29 19.12 12.36
C VAL A 53 -11.52 20.23 11.64
N GLN A 54 -12.26 21.10 10.96
CA GLN A 54 -11.71 22.29 10.31
C GLN A 54 -11.93 23.51 11.19
N ASN A 55 -10.84 24.14 11.61
CA ASN A 55 -10.84 25.42 12.29
C ASN A 55 -10.50 26.55 11.30
N LYS A 56 -10.63 27.81 11.75
CA LYS A 56 -10.33 28.99 10.89
C LYS A 56 -8.87 29.02 10.41
N ASP A 57 -7.94 28.59 11.25
CA ASP A 57 -6.50 28.73 11.03
C ASP A 57 -5.78 27.41 10.76
N ASN A 58 -6.34 26.26 11.19
CA ASN A 58 -5.76 24.93 11.04
C ASN A 58 -6.84 23.87 10.84
N GLN A 59 -6.41 22.67 10.46
CA GLN A 59 -7.22 21.45 10.48
C GLN A 59 -6.69 20.53 11.57
N GLN A 60 -7.57 19.72 12.14
CA GLN A 60 -7.22 18.77 13.19
C GLN A 60 -7.78 17.39 12.88
N ILE A 61 -6.97 16.36 13.11
CA ILE A 61 -7.42 14.97 13.15
C ILE A 61 -7.52 14.59 14.62
N ILE A 62 -8.73 14.26 15.06
CA ILE A 62 -9.02 13.91 16.46
C ILE A 62 -9.29 12.42 16.53
N ILE A 63 -8.59 11.73 17.43
CA ILE A 63 -8.77 10.30 17.70
C ILE A 63 -9.42 10.18 19.08
N THR A 64 -10.65 9.68 19.13
CA THR A 64 -11.44 9.54 20.35
C THR A 64 -11.40 8.13 20.92
N GLU A 65 -11.15 7.13 20.07
CA GLU A 65 -11.02 5.74 20.50
C GLU A 65 -9.91 5.04 19.74
N ILE A 66 -9.18 4.17 20.41
CA ILE A 66 -8.05 3.39 19.85
C ILE A 66 -8.41 1.90 19.87
N PRO A 67 -7.86 1.10 18.93
CA PRO A 67 -8.12 -0.34 18.87
C PRO A 67 -7.70 -1.05 20.17
N TYR A 68 -8.40 -2.14 20.48
CA TYR A 68 -8.09 -2.98 21.63
C TYR A 68 -6.63 -3.47 21.59
N LYS A 69 -5.96 -3.48 22.75
CA LYS A 69 -4.53 -3.77 22.95
C LYS A 69 -3.55 -2.71 22.43
N VAL A 70 -3.99 -1.64 21.81
CA VAL A 70 -3.10 -0.53 21.44
C VAL A 70 -2.81 0.30 22.68
N VAL A 71 -1.52 0.54 22.95
CA VAL A 71 -1.08 1.40 24.03
C VAL A 71 -1.03 2.84 23.52
N LYS A 72 -1.80 3.74 24.15
CA LYS A 72 -1.94 5.15 23.74
C LYS A 72 -0.59 5.85 23.54
N ILE A 73 0.32 5.73 24.52
CA ILE A 73 1.63 6.37 24.47
C ILE A 73 2.44 5.88 23.26
N GLN A 74 2.37 4.57 22.95
CA GLN A 74 3.07 4.00 21.80
C GLN A 74 2.50 4.54 20.50
N LEU A 75 1.19 4.67 20.37
CA LEU A 75 0.54 5.24 19.20
C LEU A 75 0.94 6.70 18.99
N VAL A 76 0.94 7.52 20.04
CA VAL A 76 1.39 8.92 19.98
C VAL A 76 2.83 8.98 19.52
N TYR A 77 3.71 8.14 20.05
CA TYR A 77 5.11 8.06 19.63
C TYR A 77 5.27 7.64 18.16
N GLU A 78 4.47 6.69 17.66
CA GLU A 78 4.49 6.29 16.24
C GLU A 78 4.11 7.47 15.33
N ILE A 79 3.09 8.24 15.70
CA ILE A 79 2.64 9.41 14.95
C ILE A 79 3.72 10.51 14.99
N ASP A 80 4.26 10.81 16.17
CA ASP A 80 5.31 11.81 16.37
C ASP A 80 6.56 11.48 15.54
N LYS A 81 6.97 10.22 15.51
CA LYS A 81 8.07 9.75 14.67
C LYS A 81 7.83 10.00 13.17
N ILE A 82 6.59 9.88 12.69
CA ILE A 82 6.25 10.18 11.30
C ILE A 82 6.39 11.69 11.05
N ILE A 83 5.91 12.53 11.97
CA ILE A 83 6.03 13.99 11.90
C ILE A 83 7.50 14.42 11.86
N HIS A 84 8.32 13.96 12.81
CA HIS A 84 9.74 14.30 12.92
C HIS A 84 10.57 13.80 11.74
N SER A 85 10.25 12.64 11.17
CA SER A 85 10.95 12.11 9.99
C SER A 85 10.59 12.86 8.71
N LYS A 86 9.62 13.78 8.76
CA LYS A 86 9.06 14.47 7.57
C LYS A 86 8.70 13.49 6.44
N ALA A 87 8.23 12.30 6.84
CA ALA A 87 7.84 11.27 5.88
C ALA A 87 6.62 11.68 5.06
N VAL A 88 5.82 12.60 5.63
CA VAL A 88 4.61 13.16 5.04
C VAL A 88 4.53 14.64 5.43
N ASP A 89 4.15 15.48 4.49
CA ASP A 89 3.97 16.91 4.73
C ASP A 89 2.53 17.22 5.18
N GLY A 90 2.34 18.32 5.90
CA GLY A 90 1.03 18.81 6.33
C GLY A 90 0.69 18.57 7.80
N MET A 91 1.34 17.66 8.51
CA MET A 91 1.20 17.49 9.96
C MET A 91 2.19 18.40 10.70
N ILE A 92 1.74 19.05 11.77
CA ILE A 92 2.55 20.00 12.58
C ILE A 92 3.01 19.32 13.85
N GLU A 93 2.08 18.85 14.67
CA GLU A 93 2.36 18.19 15.94
C GLU A 93 1.25 17.22 16.34
N VAL A 94 1.54 16.34 17.29
CA VAL A 94 0.57 15.45 17.94
C VAL A 94 0.53 15.73 19.44
N ARG A 95 -0.69 15.85 20.01
CA ARG A 95 -0.91 16.10 21.43
C ARG A 95 -1.84 15.07 22.03
N ASP A 96 -1.58 14.66 23.24
CA ASP A 96 -2.48 13.85 24.05
C ASP A 96 -3.29 14.77 24.98
N GLU A 97 -4.55 14.96 24.65
CA GLU A 97 -5.51 15.77 25.41
C GLU A 97 -6.51 14.89 26.18
N SER A 98 -6.19 13.62 26.39
CA SER A 98 -7.07 12.69 27.09
C SER A 98 -7.34 13.14 28.53
N ASP A 99 -8.59 13.08 28.95
CA ASP A 99 -9.07 13.47 30.26
C ASP A 99 -9.95 12.36 30.91
N TRP A 100 -10.65 12.68 31.97
CA TRP A 100 -11.58 11.77 32.68
C TRP A 100 -12.79 11.36 31.83
N LYS A 101 -13.09 12.09 30.73
CA LYS A 101 -14.19 11.78 29.81
C LYS A 101 -13.79 10.71 28.77
N GLY A 102 -12.49 10.55 28.52
CA GLY A 102 -12.03 9.54 27.59
C GLY A 102 -10.72 9.88 26.89
N ILE A 103 -10.41 9.08 25.88
CA ILE A 103 -9.22 9.27 25.03
C ILE A 103 -9.49 10.43 24.06
N ARG A 104 -8.52 11.34 23.98
CA ARG A 104 -8.50 12.42 22.98
C ARG A 104 -7.05 12.66 22.53
N ILE A 105 -6.69 12.18 21.36
CA ILE A 105 -5.41 12.47 20.73
C ILE A 105 -5.68 13.42 19.57
N VAL A 106 -5.00 14.55 19.53
CA VAL A 106 -5.17 15.60 18.52
C VAL A 106 -3.91 15.72 17.69
N ILE A 107 -4.05 15.66 16.37
CA ILE A 107 -3.00 15.88 15.40
C ILE A 107 -3.32 17.20 14.71
N ASP A 108 -2.48 18.21 14.91
CA ASP A 108 -2.61 19.49 14.24
C ASP A 108 -2.02 19.42 12.84
N CYS A 109 -2.79 19.87 11.88
CA CYS A 109 -2.41 19.89 10.47
C CYS A 109 -2.47 21.32 9.92
N ARG A 110 -1.68 21.60 8.89
CA ARG A 110 -1.75 22.88 8.18
C ARG A 110 -3.13 23.05 7.51
N LYS A 111 -3.52 24.30 7.28
CA LYS A 111 -4.79 24.65 6.65
C LYS A 111 -4.96 24.08 5.24
N ASP A 112 -3.87 23.97 4.50
CA ASP A 112 -3.80 23.44 3.13
C ASP A 112 -3.57 21.93 3.07
N ALA A 113 -3.46 21.27 4.22
CA ALA A 113 -3.21 19.82 4.29
C ALA A 113 -4.44 19.01 3.89
N ARG A 114 -4.22 17.90 3.19
CA ARG A 114 -5.27 16.94 2.84
C ARG A 114 -5.44 15.92 3.96
N CYS A 115 -6.16 16.33 5.02
CA CYS A 115 -6.33 15.51 6.23
C CYS A 115 -6.98 14.14 5.96
N ASP A 116 -7.82 14.01 4.94
CA ASP A 116 -8.39 12.75 4.46
C ASP A 116 -7.32 11.73 4.04
N LEU A 117 -6.33 12.18 3.27
CA LEU A 117 -5.22 11.33 2.82
C LEU A 117 -4.21 11.09 3.94
N LEU A 118 -3.94 12.11 4.78
CA LEU A 118 -3.09 11.97 5.94
C LEU A 118 -3.64 10.91 6.90
N LEU A 119 -4.93 10.93 7.16
CA LEU A 119 -5.60 9.92 7.98
C LEU A 119 -5.48 8.52 7.38
N LYS A 120 -5.73 8.36 6.08
CA LYS A 120 -5.54 7.07 5.38
C LYS A 120 -4.08 6.58 5.47
N TYR A 121 -3.11 7.48 5.35
CA TYR A 121 -1.70 7.15 5.52
C TYR A 121 -1.39 6.69 6.95
N LEU A 122 -1.89 7.40 7.96
CA LEU A 122 -1.71 7.05 9.37
C LEU A 122 -2.36 5.70 9.68
N MET A 123 -3.56 5.42 9.18
CA MET A 123 -4.24 4.12 9.32
C MET A 123 -3.42 2.96 8.73
N ASN A 124 -2.66 3.20 7.64
CA ASN A 124 -1.81 2.18 7.02
C ASN A 124 -0.43 2.03 7.67
N LYS A 125 0.06 3.03 8.42
CA LYS A 125 1.44 3.07 8.92
C LYS A 125 1.58 3.03 10.44
N THR A 126 0.48 3.18 11.17
CA THR A 126 0.46 3.18 12.63
C THR A 126 -0.53 2.14 13.16
N SER A 127 -0.54 1.99 14.48
CA SER A 127 -1.45 1.09 15.18
C SER A 127 -2.91 1.61 15.25
N LEU A 128 -3.29 2.62 14.44
CA LEU A 128 -4.68 3.07 14.30
C LEU A 128 -5.60 2.00 13.69
N VAL A 129 -5.04 1.07 12.93
CA VAL A 129 -5.74 -0.13 12.46
C VAL A 129 -4.95 -1.35 12.90
N CYS A 130 -5.59 -2.21 13.66
CA CYS A 130 -4.98 -3.44 14.17
C CYS A 130 -5.74 -4.68 13.75
N GLY A 131 -5.00 -5.74 13.42
CA GLY A 131 -5.58 -7.05 13.18
C GLY A 131 -5.87 -7.78 14.50
N TYR A 132 -7.09 -8.26 14.66
CA TYR A 132 -7.52 -9.09 15.79
C TYR A 132 -7.87 -10.50 15.31
N SER A 133 -7.20 -11.51 15.89
CA SER A 133 -7.48 -12.92 15.60
C SER A 133 -8.52 -13.44 16.61
N ALA A 134 -9.70 -13.79 16.13
CA ALA A 134 -10.76 -14.38 16.91
C ALA A 134 -10.68 -15.90 16.87
N ASN A 135 -10.95 -16.56 18.04
CA ASN A 135 -11.07 -17.97 18.19
C ASN A 135 -12.23 -18.26 19.15
N MET A 136 -13.35 -18.75 18.59
CA MET A 136 -14.60 -18.96 19.33
C MET A 136 -14.56 -20.33 20.02
N VAL A 137 -13.92 -20.40 21.19
CA VAL A 137 -13.84 -21.61 22.00
C VAL A 137 -14.82 -21.52 23.16
N ALA A 138 -15.64 -22.54 23.35
CA ALA A 138 -16.52 -22.70 24.50
C ALA A 138 -16.50 -24.13 25.04
N ILE A 139 -16.94 -24.30 26.29
CA ILE A 139 -17.10 -25.62 26.91
C ILE A 139 -18.50 -26.15 26.58
N VAL A 140 -18.55 -27.21 25.80
CA VAL A 140 -19.79 -27.92 25.45
C VAL A 140 -19.69 -29.35 25.95
N ASN A 141 -20.66 -29.78 26.73
CA ASN A 141 -20.70 -31.12 27.35
C ASN A 141 -19.41 -31.46 28.12
N GLY A 142 -18.88 -30.47 28.87
CA GLY A 142 -17.68 -30.63 29.69
C GLY A 142 -16.35 -30.66 28.93
N ARG A 143 -16.32 -30.35 27.63
CA ARG A 143 -15.12 -30.32 26.79
C ARG A 143 -14.98 -29.03 26.04
N PRO A 144 -13.75 -28.46 25.90
CA PRO A 144 -13.52 -27.29 25.09
C PRO A 144 -13.67 -27.65 23.60
N LYS A 145 -14.44 -26.85 22.86
CA LYS A 145 -14.66 -27.02 21.41
C LYS A 145 -14.64 -25.65 20.72
N THR A 146 -14.00 -25.56 19.57
CA THR A 146 -14.16 -24.38 18.70
C THR A 146 -15.51 -24.50 17.99
N LEU A 147 -16.33 -23.47 18.11
CA LEU A 147 -17.70 -23.46 17.63
C LEU A 147 -17.87 -22.44 16.50
N THR A 148 -18.65 -22.81 15.51
CA THR A 148 -19.23 -21.83 14.57
C THR A 148 -20.32 -21.02 15.27
N LEU A 149 -20.79 -19.95 14.66
CA LEU A 149 -21.91 -19.17 15.23
C LEU A 149 -23.15 -20.05 15.40
N LEU A 150 -23.46 -20.89 14.43
CA LEU A 150 -24.60 -21.82 14.50
C LEU A 150 -24.41 -22.88 15.61
N ASP A 151 -23.22 -23.47 15.72
CA ASP A 151 -22.92 -24.41 16.81
C ASP A 151 -23.09 -23.75 18.19
N TYR A 152 -22.77 -22.48 18.32
CA TYR A 152 -22.93 -21.73 19.58
C TYR A 152 -24.41 -21.60 19.95
N VAL A 153 -25.23 -21.23 18.98
CA VAL A 153 -26.68 -21.11 19.15
C VAL A 153 -27.30 -22.47 19.48
N ASP A 154 -26.94 -23.52 18.76
CA ASP A 154 -27.45 -24.86 18.97
C ASP A 154 -27.05 -25.43 20.34
N ALA A 155 -25.80 -25.21 20.75
CA ALA A 155 -25.33 -25.61 22.08
C ALA A 155 -26.07 -24.85 23.22
N TYR A 156 -26.36 -23.58 23.03
CA TYR A 156 -27.12 -22.78 23.99
C TYR A 156 -28.58 -23.25 24.07
N ILE A 157 -29.23 -23.48 22.93
CA ILE A 157 -30.59 -24.00 22.86
C ILE A 157 -30.66 -25.35 23.55
N ALA A 158 -29.75 -26.28 23.25
CA ALA A 158 -29.69 -27.60 23.89
C ALA A 158 -29.55 -27.48 25.42
N HIS A 159 -28.70 -26.59 25.89
CA HIS A 159 -28.54 -26.31 27.32
C HIS A 159 -29.85 -25.80 27.96
N GLN A 160 -30.50 -24.80 27.32
CA GLN A 160 -31.76 -24.27 27.84
C GLN A 160 -32.89 -25.33 27.87
N VAL A 161 -32.98 -26.17 26.85
CA VAL A 161 -33.93 -27.29 26.83
C VAL A 161 -33.68 -28.25 27.99
N ASP A 162 -32.41 -28.58 28.30
CA ASP A 162 -32.08 -29.43 29.44
C ASP A 162 -32.45 -28.76 30.78
N VAL A 163 -32.14 -27.46 30.92
CA VAL A 163 -32.48 -26.67 32.14
C VAL A 163 -33.99 -26.64 32.34
N ILE A 164 -34.80 -26.30 31.33
CA ILE A 164 -36.26 -26.26 31.41
C ILE A 164 -36.79 -27.66 31.75
N THR A 165 -36.25 -28.70 31.12
CA THR A 165 -36.67 -30.09 31.37
C THR A 165 -36.40 -30.51 32.81
N ARG A 166 -35.19 -30.23 33.33
CA ARG A 166 -34.87 -30.54 34.76
C ARG A 166 -35.71 -29.74 35.73
N LYS A 167 -35.90 -28.44 35.46
CA LYS A 167 -36.75 -27.54 36.26
C LYS A 167 -38.19 -28.08 36.27
N SER A 168 -38.77 -28.38 35.13
CA SER A 168 -40.14 -28.86 35.02
C SER A 168 -40.32 -30.23 35.71
N LYS A 169 -39.33 -31.13 35.62
CA LYS A 169 -39.37 -32.40 36.37
C LYS A 169 -39.37 -32.19 37.88
N PHE A 170 -38.52 -31.29 38.38
CA PHE A 170 -38.45 -30.98 39.79
C PHE A 170 -39.75 -30.33 40.27
N GLU A 171 -40.29 -29.36 39.53
CA GLU A 171 -41.56 -28.69 39.89
C GLU A 171 -42.73 -29.65 39.82
N LEU A 172 -42.75 -30.55 38.84
CA LEU A 172 -43.76 -31.62 38.74
C LEU A 172 -43.72 -32.55 39.95
N GLN A 173 -42.53 -32.99 40.38
CA GLN A 173 -42.40 -33.86 41.55
C GLN A 173 -42.89 -33.10 42.80
N LYS A 174 -42.46 -31.86 42.99
CA LYS A 174 -42.86 -31.01 44.11
C LYS A 174 -44.37 -30.78 44.13
N ALA A 175 -45.00 -30.51 42.97
CA ALA A 175 -46.45 -30.31 42.88
C ALA A 175 -47.21 -31.61 43.14
N THR A 176 -46.69 -32.75 42.66
CA THR A 176 -47.30 -34.08 42.89
C THR A 176 -47.23 -34.46 44.39
N ASP A 177 -46.06 -34.26 45.04
CA ASP A 177 -45.89 -34.51 46.47
C ASP A 177 -46.80 -33.61 47.30
N ARG A 178 -46.95 -32.33 46.90
CA ARG A 178 -47.85 -31.41 47.57
C ARG A 178 -49.32 -31.79 47.37
N LEU A 179 -49.72 -32.17 46.15
CA LEU A 179 -51.06 -32.66 45.84
C LEU A 179 -51.41 -33.86 46.70
N HIS A 180 -50.49 -34.83 46.82
CA HIS A 180 -50.68 -36.01 47.66
C HIS A 180 -50.96 -35.64 49.12
N ILE A 181 -50.22 -34.66 49.67
CA ILE A 181 -50.46 -34.16 51.01
C ILE A 181 -51.82 -33.47 51.12
N VAL A 182 -52.18 -32.59 50.17
CA VAL A 182 -53.45 -31.84 50.16
C VAL A 182 -54.64 -32.76 50.07
N GLU A 183 -54.56 -33.85 49.27
CA GLU A 183 -55.62 -34.86 49.22
C GLU A 183 -55.83 -35.55 50.56
N GLY A 184 -54.76 -35.87 51.30
CA GLY A 184 -54.87 -36.40 52.64
C GLY A 184 -55.49 -35.41 53.62
N LEU A 185 -55.16 -34.13 53.53
CA LEU A 185 -55.71 -33.05 54.37
C LEU A 185 -57.21 -32.82 54.07
N ILE A 186 -57.65 -32.87 52.83
CA ILE A 186 -59.07 -32.79 52.43
C ILE A 186 -59.85 -33.95 53.03
N LEU A 187 -59.30 -35.19 52.90
CA LEU A 187 -59.95 -36.38 53.49
C LEU A 187 -60.09 -36.25 54.99
N ALA A 188 -59.07 -35.73 55.65
CA ALA A 188 -59.10 -35.47 57.11
C ALA A 188 -60.08 -34.39 57.47
N SER A 189 -60.23 -33.30 56.66
CA SER A 189 -61.20 -32.21 56.89
C SER A 189 -62.64 -32.73 56.81
N ILE A 190 -62.94 -33.52 55.79
CA ILE A 190 -64.28 -34.10 55.62
C ILE A 190 -64.68 -35.02 56.85
N ASN A 191 -63.69 -35.74 57.39
CA ASN A 191 -63.93 -36.69 58.48
C ASN A 191 -63.39 -36.16 59.84
N ILE A 192 -63.44 -34.89 60.08
CA ILE A 192 -62.76 -34.22 61.20
C ILE A 192 -63.03 -34.76 62.55
N ASN A 193 -64.28 -35.00 62.90
CA ASN A 193 -64.69 -35.54 64.20
C ASN A 193 -64.04 -36.90 64.50
N ASP A 194 -64.00 -37.73 63.50
CA ASP A 194 -63.46 -39.08 63.62
C ASP A 194 -61.93 -39.05 63.70
N VAL A 195 -61.26 -38.19 62.86
CA VAL A 195 -59.80 -37.95 62.94
C VAL A 195 -59.38 -37.45 64.33
N VAL A 196 -60.10 -36.46 64.89
CA VAL A 196 -59.82 -35.93 66.21
C VAL A 196 -60.00 -37.01 67.28
N ASP A 197 -61.01 -37.87 67.16
CA ASP A 197 -61.27 -38.94 68.13
C ASP A 197 -60.20 -40.04 68.07
N ILE A 198 -59.65 -40.35 66.85
CA ILE A 198 -58.54 -41.29 66.72
C ILE A 198 -57.30 -40.70 67.41
N ILE A 199 -56.96 -39.41 67.11
CA ILE A 199 -55.77 -38.76 67.69
C ILE A 199 -55.89 -38.74 69.22
N LYS A 200 -57.08 -38.41 69.83
CA LYS A 200 -57.29 -38.41 71.26
C LYS A 200 -57.16 -39.79 71.89
N LYS A 201 -57.56 -40.88 71.24
CA LYS A 201 -57.45 -42.29 71.67
C LYS A 201 -56.06 -42.87 71.52
N SER A 202 -55.19 -42.26 70.74
CA SER A 202 -53.82 -42.70 70.50
C SER A 202 -52.89 -42.34 71.64
N LYS A 203 -51.87 -43.15 71.87
CA LYS A 203 -50.91 -42.98 72.98
C LYS A 203 -49.92 -41.83 72.78
N ASP A 204 -49.46 -41.69 71.51
CA ASP A 204 -48.51 -40.70 71.11
C ASP A 204 -48.71 -40.32 69.66
N LYS A 205 -47.82 -39.44 69.11
CA LYS A 205 -47.79 -38.98 67.67
C LYS A 205 -47.60 -40.16 66.72
N ALA A 206 -46.74 -41.13 67.05
CA ALA A 206 -46.44 -42.28 66.21
C ALA A 206 -47.65 -43.22 66.15
N ASP A 207 -48.27 -43.50 67.24
CA ASP A 207 -49.50 -44.33 67.36
C ASP A 207 -50.67 -43.63 66.62
N SER A 208 -50.80 -42.32 66.68
CA SER A 208 -51.81 -41.59 65.92
C SER A 208 -51.66 -41.73 64.43
N LYS A 209 -50.41 -41.69 63.92
CA LYS A 209 -50.13 -41.91 62.50
C LYS A 209 -50.52 -43.34 62.04
N VAL A 210 -50.09 -44.33 62.80
CA VAL A 210 -50.38 -45.73 62.46
C VAL A 210 -51.90 -45.98 62.42
N ASN A 211 -52.66 -45.45 63.37
CA ASN A 211 -54.08 -45.56 63.43
C ASN A 211 -54.85 -44.90 62.31
N LEU A 212 -54.36 -43.68 61.89
CA LEU A 212 -54.91 -42.94 60.77
C LEU A 212 -54.59 -43.65 59.45
N MET A 213 -53.38 -44.13 59.29
CA MET A 213 -52.96 -44.92 58.09
C MET A 213 -53.82 -46.23 57.97
N ALA A 214 -54.01 -46.95 59.05
CA ALA A 214 -54.81 -48.18 59.07
C ALA A 214 -56.27 -47.97 58.70
N LYS A 215 -56.85 -46.84 59.15
CA LYS A 215 -58.29 -46.57 58.99
C LYS A 215 -58.63 -46.02 57.59
N TYR A 216 -57.81 -45.01 57.14
CA TYR A 216 -58.11 -44.28 55.92
C TYR A 216 -57.22 -44.66 54.74
N GLY A 217 -56.28 -45.60 54.89
CA GLY A 217 -55.32 -45.94 53.83
C GLY A 217 -54.34 -44.83 53.46
N LEU A 218 -54.05 -43.92 54.42
CA LEU A 218 -53.18 -42.77 54.20
C LEU A 218 -51.70 -43.19 54.13
N SER A 219 -50.92 -42.44 53.39
CA SER A 219 -49.46 -42.58 53.43
C SER A 219 -48.88 -42.01 54.74
N ASN A 220 -47.63 -42.34 55.03
CA ASN A 220 -46.97 -41.83 56.25
C ASN A 220 -46.83 -40.30 56.18
N GLU A 221 -46.57 -39.72 55.01
CA GLU A 221 -46.45 -38.29 54.74
C GLU A 221 -47.81 -37.58 54.95
N GLN A 222 -48.90 -38.13 54.49
CA GLN A 222 -50.27 -37.65 54.69
C GLN A 222 -50.62 -37.68 56.17
N ALA A 223 -50.39 -38.82 56.84
CA ALA A 223 -50.65 -38.95 58.26
C ALA A 223 -49.80 -37.98 59.13
N GLU A 224 -48.55 -37.79 58.78
CA GLU A 224 -47.67 -36.77 59.45
C GLU A 224 -48.23 -35.39 59.25
N ALA A 225 -48.66 -35.00 58.05
CA ALA A 225 -49.23 -33.68 57.78
C ALA A 225 -50.52 -33.43 58.58
N ILE A 226 -51.37 -34.46 58.67
CA ILE A 226 -52.62 -34.38 59.45
C ILE A 226 -52.36 -34.21 60.96
N VAL A 227 -51.49 -35.03 61.54
CA VAL A 227 -51.18 -34.98 62.97
C VAL A 227 -50.45 -33.69 63.38
N THR A 228 -49.69 -33.07 62.49
CA THR A 228 -48.96 -31.85 62.70
C THR A 228 -49.78 -30.59 62.35
N MET A 229 -50.97 -30.76 61.76
CA MET A 229 -51.82 -29.65 61.35
C MET A 229 -52.45 -28.95 62.60
N PRO A 230 -52.36 -27.63 62.68
CA PRO A 230 -53.00 -26.88 63.72
C PRO A 230 -54.55 -27.01 63.65
N LEU A 231 -55.23 -27.22 64.78
CA LEU A 231 -56.69 -27.42 64.84
C LEU A 231 -57.52 -26.29 64.22
N TYR A 232 -57.03 -25.03 64.27
CA TYR A 232 -57.73 -23.89 63.71
C TYR A 232 -57.82 -23.93 62.17
N LYS A 233 -56.96 -24.70 61.50
CA LYS A 233 -56.96 -24.91 60.03
C LYS A 233 -57.99 -25.93 59.57
N LEU A 234 -58.83 -26.39 60.40
CA LEU A 234 -59.91 -27.36 60.13
C LEU A 234 -61.28 -26.68 59.99
N SER A 235 -61.30 -25.37 59.69
CA SER A 235 -62.51 -24.59 59.46
C SER A 235 -63.05 -24.84 58.05
N HIS A 236 -64.37 -24.63 57.81
CA HIS A 236 -64.99 -24.78 56.48
C HIS A 236 -64.37 -23.86 55.41
N THR A 237 -63.85 -22.68 55.90
CA THR A 237 -63.14 -21.76 55.00
C THR A 237 -61.78 -22.31 54.56
N ASP A 238 -61.10 -23.10 55.39
CA ASP A 238 -59.83 -23.74 55.07
C ASP A 238 -60.03 -24.95 54.11
N GLU A 239 -61.19 -25.64 54.24
CA GLU A 239 -61.54 -26.72 53.25
C GLU A 239 -61.67 -26.19 51.86
N LEU A 240 -62.39 -25.07 51.66
CA LEU A 240 -62.43 -24.41 50.28
C LEU A 240 -61.07 -23.94 49.81
N THR A 241 -60.16 -23.51 50.72
CA THR A 241 -58.79 -23.14 50.29
C THR A 241 -57.96 -24.33 49.85
N LEU A 242 -58.12 -25.49 50.54
CA LEU A 242 -57.47 -26.75 50.15
C LEU A 242 -58.01 -27.30 48.81
N GLU A 243 -59.32 -27.19 48.56
CA GLU A 243 -59.91 -27.59 47.26
C GLU A 243 -59.44 -26.67 46.13
N ASN A 244 -59.34 -25.39 46.35
CA ASN A 244 -58.77 -24.45 45.40
C ASN A 244 -57.30 -24.73 45.12
N GLU A 245 -56.51 -25.03 46.19
CA GLU A 245 -55.10 -25.42 46.09
C GLU A 245 -54.99 -26.72 45.23
N LYS A 246 -55.84 -27.75 45.52
CA LYS A 246 -55.90 -28.99 44.74
C LYS A 246 -56.15 -28.71 43.25
N THR A 247 -57.17 -27.91 42.96
CA THR A 247 -57.53 -27.55 41.59
C THR A 247 -56.40 -26.85 40.87
N GLN A 248 -55.68 -25.94 41.56
CA GLN A 248 -54.52 -25.23 40.99
C GLN A 248 -53.35 -26.21 40.74
N LEU A 249 -53.03 -27.06 41.72
CA LEU A 249 -51.97 -28.08 41.58
C LEU A 249 -52.24 -29.02 40.44
N LEU A 250 -53.48 -29.47 40.25
CA LEU A 250 -53.82 -30.32 39.08
C LEU A 250 -53.59 -29.61 37.76
N LYS A 251 -53.94 -28.31 37.66
CA LYS A 251 -53.65 -27.51 36.43
C LYS A 251 -52.16 -27.36 36.20
N ASP A 252 -51.39 -27.11 37.29
CA ASP A 252 -49.95 -26.94 37.21
C ASP A 252 -49.27 -28.28 36.81
N ILE A 253 -49.72 -29.41 37.37
CA ILE A 253 -49.23 -30.74 36.97
C ILE A 253 -49.53 -31.06 35.50
N ASP A 254 -50.76 -30.78 35.02
CA ASP A 254 -51.09 -30.98 33.62
C ASP A 254 -50.25 -30.08 32.68
N ALA A 255 -50.02 -28.82 33.07
CA ALA A 255 -49.17 -27.89 32.32
C ALA A 255 -47.72 -28.40 32.30
N LEU A 256 -47.17 -28.84 33.42
CA LEU A 256 -45.80 -29.35 33.53
C LEU A 256 -45.62 -30.68 32.78
N LYS A 257 -46.57 -31.60 32.86
CA LYS A 257 -46.58 -32.83 32.04
C LYS A 257 -46.63 -32.50 30.55
N GLY A 258 -47.51 -31.55 30.20
CA GLY A 258 -47.58 -31.12 28.79
C GLY A 258 -46.30 -30.51 28.25
N ILE A 259 -45.49 -29.83 29.08
CA ILE A 259 -44.16 -29.27 28.71
C ILE A 259 -43.16 -30.44 28.51
N LEU A 260 -43.20 -31.47 29.39
CA LEU A 260 -42.27 -32.58 29.36
C LEU A 260 -42.56 -33.58 28.22
N GLU A 261 -43.82 -33.79 27.86
CA GLU A 261 -44.28 -34.75 26.86
C GLU A 261 -44.33 -34.16 25.43
N ASN A 262 -44.52 -32.82 25.32
CA ASN A 262 -44.68 -32.18 24.00
C ASN A 262 -43.54 -31.18 23.72
N PRO A 263 -42.64 -31.53 22.77
CA PRO A 263 -41.54 -30.64 22.37
C PRO A 263 -41.99 -29.25 21.90
N ASP A 264 -43.16 -29.14 21.28
CA ASP A 264 -43.66 -27.84 20.80
C ASP A 264 -44.06 -26.92 21.96
N LYS A 265 -44.65 -27.49 23.05
CA LYS A 265 -44.96 -26.71 24.26
C LYS A 265 -43.64 -26.24 24.93
N LEU A 266 -42.64 -27.10 25.04
CA LEU A 266 -41.34 -26.77 25.60
C LEU A 266 -40.69 -25.63 24.80
N ASN A 267 -40.69 -25.73 23.47
CA ASN A 267 -40.15 -24.66 22.59
C ASN A 267 -40.91 -23.33 22.73
N ARG A 268 -42.24 -23.38 22.96
CA ARG A 268 -43.00 -22.14 23.23
C ARG A 268 -42.58 -21.46 24.55
N VAL A 269 -42.32 -22.25 25.59
CA VAL A 269 -41.81 -21.72 26.87
C VAL A 269 -40.44 -21.08 26.64
N LEU A 270 -39.52 -21.77 25.98
CA LEU A 270 -38.20 -21.28 25.65
C LEU A 270 -38.28 -19.96 24.87
N CYS A 271 -39.10 -19.92 23.80
CA CYS A 271 -39.29 -18.69 23.01
C CYS A 271 -39.86 -17.53 23.82
N LYS A 272 -40.78 -17.78 24.76
CA LYS A 272 -41.34 -16.76 25.64
C LYS A 272 -40.29 -16.20 26.59
N ASP A 273 -39.48 -17.08 27.18
CA ASP A 273 -38.40 -16.64 28.10
C ASP A 273 -37.33 -15.82 27.37
N LEU A 274 -36.94 -16.24 26.17
CA LEU A 274 -35.96 -15.53 25.35
C LEU A 274 -36.49 -14.14 24.92
N LYS A 275 -37.77 -14.04 24.54
CA LYS A 275 -38.39 -12.73 24.22
C LYS A 275 -38.39 -11.79 25.43
N ALA A 276 -38.74 -12.27 26.57
CA ALA A 276 -38.72 -11.47 27.81
C ALA A 276 -37.31 -10.98 28.20
N ILE A 277 -36.31 -11.82 27.97
CA ILE A 277 -34.89 -11.43 28.14
C ILE A 277 -34.49 -10.36 27.14
N ALA A 278 -34.86 -10.53 25.84
CA ALA A 278 -34.57 -9.57 24.80
C ALA A 278 -35.22 -8.19 25.04
N GLU A 279 -36.50 -8.18 25.50
CA GLU A 279 -37.19 -6.95 25.82
C GLU A 279 -36.58 -6.22 27.04
N LYS A 280 -36.08 -6.95 28.03
CA LYS A 280 -35.52 -6.39 29.25
C LYS A 280 -34.08 -5.91 29.15
N TYR A 281 -33.24 -6.63 28.35
CA TYR A 281 -31.81 -6.46 28.33
C TYR A 281 -31.25 -6.15 26.94
N GLY A 282 -32.09 -6.12 25.89
CA GLY A 282 -31.68 -5.80 24.54
C GLY A 282 -31.23 -4.36 24.39
N ASP A 283 -30.07 -4.13 23.82
CA ASP A 283 -29.53 -2.83 23.48
C ASP A 283 -29.10 -2.80 22.01
N GLU A 284 -28.86 -1.62 21.47
CA GLU A 284 -28.39 -1.46 20.09
C GLU A 284 -26.93 -1.87 19.94
N ARG A 285 -26.56 -2.32 18.76
CA ARG A 285 -25.18 -2.67 18.45
C ARG A 285 -24.31 -1.42 18.43
N ARG A 286 -23.27 -1.36 19.25
CA ARG A 286 -22.32 -0.24 19.32
C ARG A 286 -21.23 -0.31 18.26
N THR A 287 -20.74 -1.52 17.93
CA THR A 287 -19.70 -1.74 16.93
C THR A 287 -20.24 -1.53 15.51
N GLN A 288 -19.63 -0.64 14.75
CA GLN A 288 -19.95 -0.40 13.35
C GLN A 288 -19.17 -1.36 12.45
N ILE A 289 -19.86 -2.01 11.52
CA ILE A 289 -19.20 -2.77 10.44
C ILE A 289 -19.12 -1.84 9.24
N ILE A 290 -17.89 -1.54 8.82
CA ILE A 290 -17.63 -0.73 7.63
C ILE A 290 -17.09 -1.63 6.52
N GLU A 291 -17.51 -1.39 5.30
CA GLU A 291 -16.91 -2.05 4.14
C GLU A 291 -15.44 -1.60 4.01
N LYS A 292 -14.57 -2.53 3.62
CA LYS A 292 -13.20 -2.20 3.28
C LYS A 292 -13.25 -1.29 2.06
N GLU A 293 -13.19 0.02 2.26
CA GLU A 293 -12.87 0.92 1.16
C GLU A 293 -11.61 0.36 0.52
N GLY A 294 -11.66 0.07 -0.80
CA GLY A 294 -10.54 -0.54 -1.49
C GLY A 294 -9.25 0.11 -1.02
N THR A 295 -8.27 -0.71 -0.66
CA THR A 295 -6.93 -0.24 -0.31
C THR A 295 -6.33 0.41 -1.55
N THR A 296 -6.77 1.61 -1.85
CA THR A 296 -6.01 2.50 -2.69
C THR A 296 -4.78 2.79 -1.85
N GLU A 297 -3.66 2.14 -2.18
CA GLU A 297 -2.38 2.54 -1.62
C GLU A 297 -2.32 4.05 -1.85
N VAL A 298 -2.35 4.80 -0.76
CA VAL A 298 -2.18 6.26 -0.83
C VAL A 298 -0.81 6.45 -1.43
N ASP A 299 -0.74 6.88 -2.68
CA ASP A 299 0.54 7.20 -3.30
C ASP A 299 1.16 8.31 -2.43
N LYS A 300 2.36 8.05 -1.93
CA LYS A 300 3.09 9.03 -1.13
C LYS A 300 3.24 10.37 -1.86
N ARG A 301 3.13 10.36 -3.19
CA ARG A 301 3.15 11.55 -4.03
C ARG A 301 1.94 12.47 -3.78
N ASP A 302 0.78 11.90 -3.48
CA ASP A 302 -0.44 12.67 -3.22
C ASP A 302 -0.40 13.45 -1.90
N LEU A 303 0.54 13.08 -1.02
CA LEU A 303 0.76 13.70 0.29
C LEU A 303 1.86 14.78 0.27
N ILE A 304 2.57 14.93 -0.86
CA ILE A 304 3.63 15.94 -1.02
C ILE A 304 3.00 17.20 -1.59
N ALA A 305 3.29 18.36 -0.99
CA ALA A 305 2.88 19.65 -1.54
C ALA A 305 3.47 19.84 -2.94
N LYS A 306 2.61 20.12 -3.93
CA LYS A 306 3.02 20.34 -5.32
C LYS A 306 3.54 21.76 -5.47
N GLU A 307 4.85 21.91 -5.52
CA GLU A 307 5.52 23.20 -5.70
C GLU A 307 6.49 23.14 -6.88
N ASP A 308 6.49 24.20 -7.67
CA ASP A 308 7.48 24.37 -8.73
C ASP A 308 8.79 24.83 -8.11
N VAL A 309 9.88 24.17 -8.46
CA VAL A 309 11.20 24.38 -7.90
C VAL A 309 12.27 24.38 -9.00
N MET A 310 13.31 25.17 -8.80
CA MET A 310 14.51 25.11 -9.65
C MET A 310 15.47 24.05 -9.08
N ILE A 311 15.96 23.19 -9.97
CA ILE A 311 16.89 22.11 -9.63
C ILE A 311 18.19 22.36 -10.38
N ALA A 312 19.32 22.14 -9.73
CA ALA A 312 20.63 22.14 -10.37
C ALA A 312 21.44 20.94 -9.94
N LEU A 313 22.17 20.36 -10.90
CA LEU A 313 23.01 19.19 -10.74
C LEU A 313 24.37 19.44 -11.38
N THR A 314 25.45 19.19 -10.65
CA THR A 314 26.82 19.39 -11.09
C THR A 314 27.51 18.07 -11.46
N ARG A 315 28.62 18.17 -12.20
CA ARG A 315 29.44 17.04 -12.64
C ARG A 315 30.02 16.22 -11.49
N ASP A 316 30.44 16.87 -10.44
CA ASP A 316 31.02 16.20 -9.28
C ASP A 316 29.97 15.68 -8.30
N GLY A 317 28.66 15.85 -8.63
CA GLY A 317 27.55 15.23 -7.90
C GLY A 317 26.93 16.13 -6.83
N TYR A 318 27.07 17.45 -6.90
CA TYR A 318 26.30 18.35 -6.05
C TYR A 318 24.91 18.59 -6.66
N VAL A 319 23.89 18.50 -5.83
CA VAL A 319 22.49 18.69 -6.21
C VAL A 319 21.82 19.65 -5.25
N LYS A 320 20.92 20.48 -5.77
CA LYS A 320 20.12 21.40 -4.98
C LYS A 320 18.73 21.60 -5.56
N ARG A 321 17.85 21.99 -4.67
CA ARG A 321 16.50 22.44 -4.98
C ARG A 321 16.34 23.85 -4.41
N SER A 322 15.81 24.77 -5.20
CA SER A 322 15.54 26.14 -4.75
C SER A 322 14.11 26.53 -5.09
N THR A 323 13.47 27.29 -4.21
CA THR A 323 12.13 27.82 -4.48
C THR A 323 12.17 28.80 -5.66
N MET A 324 11.08 28.94 -6.40
CA MET A 324 10.94 29.91 -7.47
C MET A 324 11.17 31.36 -7.00
N LYS A 325 10.83 31.64 -5.73
CA LYS A 325 11.12 32.95 -5.09
C LYS A 325 12.62 33.19 -4.98
N SER A 326 13.38 32.20 -4.52
CA SER A 326 14.85 32.28 -4.40
C SER A 326 15.53 32.44 -5.77
N TYR A 327 15.05 31.68 -6.78
CA TYR A 327 15.56 31.81 -8.15
C TYR A 327 15.32 33.19 -8.74
N LYS A 328 14.09 33.71 -8.71
CA LYS A 328 13.73 35.03 -9.22
C LYS A 328 14.49 36.16 -8.52
N SER A 329 14.76 36.05 -7.22
CA SER A 329 15.54 37.02 -6.48
C SER A 329 17.03 37.06 -6.87
N SER A 330 17.53 36.00 -7.50
CA SER A 330 18.93 35.91 -7.98
C SER A 330 19.15 36.50 -9.36
N GLY A 331 18.06 36.85 -10.07
CA GLY A 331 18.03 37.37 -11.43
C GLY A 331 17.52 36.32 -12.42
N GLU A 332 16.77 36.75 -13.44
CA GLU A 332 16.33 35.85 -14.53
C GLU A 332 17.56 35.29 -15.26
N ASN A 333 17.61 33.98 -15.46
CA ASN A 333 18.71 33.21 -16.06
C ASN A 333 20.04 33.25 -15.28
N ALA A 334 20.03 33.63 -14.00
CA ALA A 334 21.24 33.57 -13.19
C ALA A 334 21.74 32.14 -13.04
N LEU A 335 23.05 31.92 -13.21
CA LEU A 335 23.69 30.66 -12.97
C LEU A 335 23.56 30.25 -11.49
N PRO A 336 23.37 28.94 -11.21
CA PRO A 336 23.38 28.42 -9.83
C PRO A 336 24.79 28.58 -9.24
N GLY A 337 24.88 28.78 -7.92
CA GLY A 337 26.15 28.61 -7.22
C GLY A 337 26.65 27.19 -7.37
N ILE A 338 27.91 27.03 -7.75
CA ILE A 338 28.60 25.76 -7.88
C ILE A 338 29.93 25.83 -7.12
N LYS A 339 30.44 24.68 -6.70
CA LYS A 339 31.72 24.57 -6.04
C LYS A 339 32.86 24.93 -6.99
N ASP A 340 33.90 25.55 -6.49
CA ASP A 340 35.09 25.89 -7.27
C ASP A 340 35.69 24.62 -7.93
N GLY A 341 35.93 24.68 -9.23
CA GLY A 341 36.46 23.57 -10.01
C GLY A 341 35.45 22.55 -10.50
N ASP A 342 34.19 22.67 -10.12
CA ASP A 342 33.10 21.83 -10.63
C ASP A 342 32.42 22.46 -11.86
N ALA A 343 31.57 21.70 -12.55
CA ALA A 343 30.84 22.16 -13.71
C ALA A 343 29.35 21.84 -13.59
N LEU A 344 28.49 22.75 -14.04
CA LEU A 344 27.06 22.48 -14.15
C LEU A 344 26.82 21.43 -15.24
N VAL A 345 25.94 20.47 -14.97
CA VAL A 345 25.53 19.44 -15.93
C VAL A 345 24.09 19.65 -16.38
N SER A 346 23.20 19.95 -15.45
CA SER A 346 21.79 20.17 -15.74
C SER A 346 21.20 21.15 -14.73
N ALA A 347 20.41 22.10 -15.20
CA ALA A 347 19.66 23.02 -14.35
C ALA A 347 18.35 23.42 -15.02
N GLY A 348 17.26 23.48 -14.27
CA GLY A 348 15.96 23.89 -14.78
C GLY A 348 14.80 23.65 -13.84
N LEU A 349 13.59 23.84 -14.36
CA LEU A 349 12.34 23.78 -13.63
C LEU A 349 11.90 22.29 -13.42
N GLY A 350 11.53 21.97 -12.21
CA GLY A 350 10.88 20.71 -11.82
C GLY A 350 9.79 20.94 -10.80
N ASN A 351 9.13 19.88 -10.37
CA ASN A 351 8.13 19.91 -9.31
C ASN A 351 8.57 19.03 -8.14
N THR A 352 8.14 19.34 -6.94
CA THR A 352 8.46 18.56 -5.72
C THR A 352 8.06 17.09 -5.79
N ILE A 353 7.02 16.76 -6.57
CA ILE A 353 6.53 15.40 -6.76
C ILE A 353 7.32 14.59 -7.79
N ASP A 354 8.19 15.24 -8.58
CA ASP A 354 8.96 14.60 -9.64
C ASP A 354 10.15 13.79 -9.06
N TYR A 355 10.80 13.02 -9.95
CA TYR A 355 12.07 12.34 -9.67
C TYR A 355 13.18 12.92 -10.54
N LEU A 356 14.31 13.21 -9.92
CA LEU A 356 15.56 13.50 -10.62
C LEU A 356 16.32 12.19 -10.81
N VAL A 357 16.63 11.84 -12.04
CA VAL A 357 17.51 10.72 -12.37
C VAL A 357 18.85 11.27 -12.86
N ALA A 358 19.91 11.00 -12.10
CA ALA A 358 21.27 11.40 -12.40
C ALA A 358 22.05 10.21 -12.98
N PHE A 359 22.52 10.32 -14.21
CA PHE A 359 23.31 9.29 -14.92
C PHE A 359 24.79 9.55 -14.73
N THR A 360 25.57 8.49 -14.49
CA THR A 360 26.99 8.58 -14.16
C THR A 360 27.90 8.04 -15.25
N SER A 361 29.15 8.50 -15.24
CA SER A 361 30.20 8.08 -16.18
C SER A 361 30.51 6.57 -16.10
N PHE A 362 30.27 5.92 -14.95
CA PHE A 362 30.53 4.49 -14.74
C PHE A 362 29.37 3.58 -15.19
N GLY A 363 28.41 4.13 -15.90
CA GLY A 363 27.28 3.36 -16.43
C GLY A 363 26.24 3.02 -15.36
N ASN A 364 26.11 3.87 -14.34
CA ASN A 364 25.10 3.78 -13.31
C ASN A 364 24.12 4.96 -13.39
N TYR A 365 23.03 4.87 -12.64
CA TYR A 365 22.13 6.00 -12.39
C TYR A 365 21.66 6.00 -10.94
N VAL A 366 21.27 7.18 -10.47
CA VAL A 366 20.71 7.42 -9.13
C VAL A 366 19.37 8.12 -9.31
N THR A 367 18.30 7.56 -8.76
CA THR A 367 16.98 8.18 -8.77
C THR A 367 16.70 8.83 -7.43
N ILE A 368 16.34 10.10 -7.43
CA ILE A 368 16.14 10.90 -6.23
C ILE A 368 14.79 11.59 -6.32
N PRO A 369 13.86 11.35 -5.36
CA PRO A 369 12.64 12.15 -5.25
C PRO A 369 12.99 13.61 -5.01
N VAL A 370 12.47 14.55 -5.80
CA VAL A 370 12.81 15.96 -5.73
C VAL A 370 12.52 16.58 -4.35
N HIS A 371 11.41 16.15 -3.69
CA HIS A 371 11.08 16.63 -2.35
C HIS A 371 12.14 16.30 -1.28
N LYS A 372 12.98 15.27 -1.51
CA LYS A 372 14.06 14.90 -0.58
C LYS A 372 15.35 15.68 -0.79
N ILE A 373 15.49 16.35 -1.94
CA ILE A 373 16.67 17.20 -2.20
C ILE A 373 16.62 18.38 -1.23
N THR A 374 17.75 18.65 -0.59
CA THR A 374 17.88 19.76 0.37
C THR A 374 17.56 21.07 -0.31
N GLU A 375 16.65 21.85 0.29
CA GLU A 375 16.34 23.18 -0.17
C GLU A 375 17.44 24.16 0.23
N THR A 376 17.98 24.88 -0.75
CA THR A 376 19.03 25.88 -0.57
C THR A 376 18.76 27.11 -1.43
N LYS A 377 19.44 28.21 -1.15
CA LYS A 377 19.36 29.40 -2.03
C LYS A 377 20.00 29.10 -3.38
N TRP A 378 19.54 29.76 -4.44
CA TRP A 378 20.03 29.48 -5.80
C TRP A 378 21.53 29.70 -5.97
N LYS A 379 22.12 30.63 -5.21
CA LYS A 379 23.56 30.94 -5.23
C LYS A 379 24.43 30.07 -4.32
N ASP A 380 23.83 29.17 -3.51
CA ASP A 380 24.57 28.25 -2.66
C ASP A 380 25.02 27.01 -3.45
N GLU A 381 25.99 26.22 -2.95
CA GLU A 381 26.56 25.06 -3.65
C GLU A 381 25.60 23.84 -3.69
N GLY A 382 24.75 23.66 -2.70
CA GLY A 382 23.88 22.49 -2.56
C GLY A 382 24.50 21.32 -1.77
N ALA A 383 23.86 20.15 -1.83
CA ALA A 383 24.27 18.95 -1.10
C ALA A 383 24.83 17.89 -2.07
N HIS A 384 25.81 17.10 -1.61
CA HIS A 384 26.39 16.06 -2.45
C HIS A 384 25.47 14.82 -2.53
N LEU A 385 25.39 14.17 -3.69
CA LEU A 385 24.59 12.99 -3.95
C LEU A 385 24.87 11.79 -3.03
N ASN A 386 26.03 11.73 -2.41
CA ASN A 386 26.37 10.70 -1.44
C ASN A 386 25.45 10.65 -0.23
N GLN A 387 24.64 11.68 0.02
CA GLN A 387 23.57 11.65 1.02
C GLN A 387 22.43 10.68 0.64
N PHE A 388 22.25 10.44 -0.65
CA PHE A 388 21.20 9.57 -1.19
C PHE A 388 21.74 8.21 -1.62
N ALA A 389 22.87 8.22 -2.35
CA ALA A 389 23.51 7.02 -2.85
C ALA A 389 25.01 7.24 -2.99
N THR A 390 25.82 6.36 -2.43
CA THR A 390 27.28 6.48 -2.46
C THR A 390 27.82 6.25 -3.87
N LEU A 391 28.44 7.26 -4.47
CA LEU A 391 29.15 7.19 -5.72
C LEU A 391 30.56 6.60 -5.52
N SER A 392 31.06 5.91 -6.53
CA SER A 392 32.45 5.38 -6.53
C SER A 392 33.47 6.51 -6.70
N ALA A 393 34.70 6.31 -6.23
CA ALA A 393 35.76 7.29 -6.43
C ALA A 393 36.04 7.53 -7.92
N GLY A 394 36.00 8.79 -8.35
CA GLY A 394 36.18 9.21 -9.73
C GLY A 394 34.91 9.09 -10.62
N GLU A 395 33.79 8.60 -10.09
CA GLU A 395 32.53 8.56 -10.80
C GLU A 395 31.93 9.99 -10.88
N LYS A 396 31.59 10.41 -12.09
CA LYS A 396 31.08 11.76 -12.39
C LYS A 396 29.69 11.71 -12.99
N ILE A 397 28.91 12.78 -12.81
CA ILE A 397 27.60 12.90 -13.43
C ILE A 397 27.75 13.35 -14.88
N VAL A 398 27.01 12.70 -15.77
CA VAL A 398 26.97 12.98 -17.21
C VAL A 398 25.73 13.78 -17.59
N LYS A 399 24.56 13.39 -17.08
CA LYS A 399 23.28 14.08 -17.37
C LYS A 399 22.30 13.87 -16.22
N GLY A 400 21.45 14.86 -15.95
CA GLY A 400 20.28 14.78 -15.08
C GLY A 400 19.02 14.98 -15.91
N ILE A 401 17.99 14.15 -15.66
CA ILE A 401 16.68 14.25 -16.31
C ILE A 401 15.61 14.16 -15.22
N ILE A 402 14.57 14.97 -15.34
CA ILE A 402 13.40 14.92 -14.46
C ILE A 402 12.33 14.04 -15.07
N TYR A 403 11.82 13.13 -14.26
CA TYR A 403 10.71 12.25 -14.59
C TYR A 403 9.54 12.54 -13.66
N SER A 404 8.43 13.02 -14.21
CA SER A 404 7.14 13.06 -13.51
C SER A 404 6.50 11.68 -13.55
N GLU A 405 6.80 10.91 -14.60
CA GLU A 405 6.26 9.59 -14.87
C GLU A 405 7.27 8.72 -15.63
N PHE A 406 7.42 7.45 -15.22
CA PHE A 406 8.29 6.50 -15.93
C PHE A 406 7.47 5.76 -17.00
N ARG A 407 7.50 6.27 -18.22
CA ARG A 407 6.68 5.80 -19.34
C ARG A 407 7.34 4.63 -20.08
N HIS A 408 6.51 3.68 -20.53
CA HIS A 408 6.92 2.49 -21.29
C HIS A 408 7.09 2.76 -22.81
N ASP A 409 6.55 3.87 -23.29
CA ASP A 409 6.56 4.27 -24.72
C ASP A 409 7.70 5.24 -25.08
N LEU A 410 8.53 5.58 -24.09
CA LEU A 410 9.70 6.45 -24.27
C LEU A 410 10.99 5.70 -23.92
N TYR A 411 12.08 6.08 -24.56
CA TYR A 411 13.36 5.41 -24.44
C TYR A 411 14.48 6.37 -24.08
N ILE A 412 15.62 5.81 -23.66
CA ILE A 412 16.84 6.54 -23.35
C ILE A 412 18.03 5.83 -24.01
N ALA A 413 18.92 6.60 -24.61
CA ALA A 413 20.16 6.10 -25.19
C ALA A 413 21.37 6.51 -24.36
N PHE A 414 22.34 5.61 -24.28
CA PHE A 414 23.62 5.80 -23.62
C PHE A 414 24.73 5.60 -24.66
N LEU A 415 25.67 6.52 -24.71
CA LEU A 415 26.87 6.41 -25.56
C LEU A 415 28.10 6.32 -24.67
N SER A 416 28.92 5.29 -24.90
CA SER A 416 30.20 5.18 -24.21
C SER A 416 31.35 5.77 -25.05
N LYS A 417 32.45 6.10 -24.41
CA LYS A 417 33.67 6.66 -24.99
C LYS A 417 34.28 5.73 -26.09
N PHE A 418 34.15 4.41 -25.91
CA PHE A 418 34.59 3.43 -26.89
C PHE A 418 33.54 3.18 -27.99
N GLY A 419 32.50 4.02 -28.02
CA GLY A 419 31.48 4.01 -29.10
C GLY A 419 30.48 2.87 -29.00
N GLN A 420 30.24 2.34 -27.80
CA GLN A 420 29.11 1.48 -27.57
C GLN A 420 27.87 2.34 -27.34
N VAL A 421 26.78 2.04 -28.05
CA VAL A 421 25.47 2.69 -27.85
C VAL A 421 24.45 1.68 -27.36
N LYS A 422 23.61 2.10 -26.42
CA LYS A 422 22.57 1.25 -25.84
C LYS A 422 21.26 2.02 -25.77
N ARG A 423 20.15 1.38 -26.18
CA ARG A 423 18.79 1.87 -26.01
C ARG A 423 18.09 1.10 -24.89
N ARG A 424 17.37 1.81 -24.03
CA ARG A 424 16.63 1.24 -22.92
C ARG A 424 15.26 1.92 -22.76
N CYS A 425 14.22 1.18 -22.30
CA CYS A 425 12.93 1.76 -21.98
C CYS A 425 13.00 2.55 -20.67
N ILE A 426 12.29 3.69 -20.58
CA ILE A 426 12.31 4.58 -19.42
C ILE A 426 11.63 3.94 -18.21
N ASP A 427 10.56 3.14 -18.37
CA ASP A 427 9.90 2.43 -17.29
C ASP A 427 10.86 1.56 -16.47
N SER A 428 11.87 1.00 -17.12
CA SER A 428 12.89 0.17 -16.49
C SER A 428 13.86 0.96 -15.56
N LEU A 429 13.75 2.29 -15.50
CA LEU A 429 14.50 3.16 -14.58
C LEU A 429 13.75 3.36 -13.26
N ASP A 430 12.48 2.97 -13.19
CA ASP A 430 11.72 2.99 -11.93
C ASP A 430 12.25 1.91 -10.99
N ILE A 431 12.68 2.33 -9.79
CA ILE A 431 13.28 1.46 -8.80
C ILE A 431 12.61 1.64 -7.44
N ALA A 432 12.32 0.53 -6.78
CA ALA A 432 11.69 0.54 -5.45
C ALA A 432 12.60 1.10 -4.33
N LYS A 433 13.95 1.08 -4.51
CA LYS A 433 14.92 1.51 -3.51
C LYS A 433 15.91 2.52 -4.09
N HIS A 434 15.90 3.73 -3.54
CA HIS A 434 16.71 4.87 -4.00
C HIS A 434 18.04 5.04 -3.24
N SER A 435 18.49 4.05 -2.49
CA SER A 435 19.66 4.17 -1.58
C SER A 435 20.99 3.74 -2.19
N ARG A 436 21.03 3.31 -3.45
CA ARG A 436 22.26 2.87 -4.13
C ARG A 436 22.20 3.18 -5.63
N PRO A 437 23.37 3.42 -6.28
CA PRO A 437 23.45 3.50 -7.74
C PRO A 437 23.02 2.18 -8.39
N VAL A 438 22.29 2.27 -9.50
CA VAL A 438 21.82 1.13 -10.27
C VAL A 438 22.45 1.16 -11.66
N ARG A 439 22.86 0.01 -12.16
CA ARG A 439 23.51 -0.07 -13.47
C ARG A 439 22.53 0.20 -14.61
N CYS A 440 22.85 1.16 -15.47
CA CYS A 440 22.14 1.40 -16.72
C CYS A 440 22.79 0.72 -17.94
N MET A 441 24.12 0.58 -17.94
CA MET A 441 24.88 -0.05 -19.02
C MET A 441 26.11 -0.78 -18.47
N LYS A 442 26.44 -1.98 -18.98
CA LYS A 442 27.69 -2.66 -18.69
C LYS A 442 28.79 -2.08 -19.57
N LEU A 443 29.81 -1.49 -18.98
CA LEU A 443 30.95 -0.90 -19.68
C LEU A 443 32.12 -1.89 -19.79
N LEU A 444 32.94 -1.70 -20.80
CA LEU A 444 34.23 -2.37 -20.94
C LEU A 444 35.25 -1.78 -19.94
N THR A 445 36.35 -2.48 -19.70
CA THR A 445 37.39 -1.99 -18.78
C THR A 445 38.01 -0.70 -19.33
N GLY A 446 37.97 0.38 -18.54
CA GLY A 446 38.49 1.69 -18.97
C GLY A 446 37.54 2.52 -19.85
N ASP A 447 36.32 2.02 -20.10
CA ASP A 447 35.29 2.74 -20.82
C ASP A 447 34.44 3.60 -19.87
N GLU A 448 33.84 4.66 -20.36
CA GLU A 448 32.95 5.55 -19.61
C GLU A 448 31.81 6.06 -20.47
N ILE A 449 30.64 6.36 -19.85
CA ILE A 449 29.53 7.03 -20.54
C ILE A 449 29.93 8.49 -20.82
N VAL A 450 29.77 8.92 -22.05
CA VAL A 450 30.07 10.30 -22.48
C VAL A 450 28.83 11.10 -22.81
N SER A 451 27.72 10.44 -23.21
CA SER A 451 26.46 11.12 -23.53
C SER A 451 25.25 10.25 -23.21
N VAL A 452 24.16 10.92 -22.82
CA VAL A 452 22.86 10.31 -22.53
C VAL A 452 21.78 11.16 -23.16
N GLU A 453 20.88 10.57 -23.96
CA GLU A 453 19.80 11.28 -24.65
C GLU A 453 18.48 10.54 -24.55
N SER A 454 17.38 11.31 -24.37
CA SER A 454 16.02 10.75 -24.40
C SER A 454 15.56 10.57 -25.83
N LEU A 455 14.76 9.52 -26.08
CA LEU A 455 14.28 9.12 -27.39
C LEU A 455 12.76 8.98 -27.35
N SER A 456 12.10 9.42 -28.43
CA SER A 456 10.63 9.45 -28.53
C SER A 456 9.98 8.15 -29.06
N GLY A 457 10.78 7.15 -29.46
CA GLY A 457 10.32 5.93 -30.13
C GLY A 457 10.63 5.92 -31.63
N ASN A 458 10.84 7.07 -32.26
CA ASN A 458 11.23 7.22 -33.67
C ASN A 458 12.16 8.41 -33.87
N SER A 459 13.14 8.60 -32.99
CA SER A 459 14.14 9.67 -33.11
C SER A 459 15.29 9.29 -34.04
N ASP A 460 15.91 10.29 -34.64
CA ASP A 460 17.16 10.14 -35.37
C ASP A 460 18.34 10.53 -34.47
N ILE A 461 19.35 9.68 -34.42
CA ILE A 461 20.50 9.82 -33.53
C ILE A 461 21.73 10.24 -34.36
N LEU A 462 22.31 11.37 -33.94
CA LEU A 462 23.61 11.82 -34.44
C LEU A 462 24.69 11.52 -33.39
N ILE A 463 25.72 10.79 -33.77
CA ILE A 463 26.88 10.51 -32.93
C ILE A 463 28.13 11.10 -33.62
N LEU A 464 28.90 11.86 -32.81
CA LEU A 464 30.19 12.40 -33.24
C LEU A 464 31.34 11.79 -32.45
N THR A 465 32.43 11.57 -33.19
CA THR A 465 33.73 11.24 -32.59
C THR A 465 34.52 12.50 -32.25
N ALA A 466 35.55 12.37 -31.46
CA ALA A 466 36.40 13.48 -31.06
C ALA A 466 37.12 14.17 -32.23
N ASP A 467 37.34 13.48 -33.35
CA ASP A 467 37.94 14.07 -34.55
C ASP A 467 36.93 14.70 -35.51
N GLY A 468 35.64 14.74 -35.13
CA GLY A 468 34.59 15.41 -35.89
C GLY A 468 33.90 14.55 -36.95
N THR A 469 34.20 13.26 -37.01
CA THR A 469 33.50 12.31 -37.84
C THR A 469 32.17 11.89 -37.22
N GLY A 470 31.10 11.85 -38.01
CA GLY A 470 29.75 11.55 -37.48
C GLY A 470 29.03 10.47 -38.23
N THR A 471 28.06 9.87 -37.58
CA THR A 471 27.03 8.99 -38.15
C THR A 471 25.65 9.44 -37.74
N PHE A 472 24.67 9.36 -38.64
CA PHE A 472 23.31 9.81 -38.43
C PHE A 472 22.34 8.72 -38.88
N PHE A 473 21.64 8.10 -37.91
CA PHE A 473 20.78 6.93 -38.14
C PHE A 473 19.57 6.97 -37.21
N ASN A 474 18.55 6.13 -37.52
CA ASN A 474 17.32 6.07 -36.71
C ASN A 474 17.50 5.17 -35.48
N GLU A 475 16.89 5.53 -34.36
CA GLU A 475 16.93 4.77 -33.11
C GLU A 475 16.39 3.33 -33.21
N ASN A 476 15.50 3.05 -34.22
CA ASN A 476 14.95 1.71 -34.45
C ASN A 476 16.00 0.69 -34.97
N GLU A 477 17.20 1.14 -35.27
CA GLU A 477 18.36 0.26 -35.56
C GLU A 477 19.04 -0.23 -34.27
N LEU A 478 18.57 0.25 -33.10
CA LEU A 478 19.05 -0.14 -31.78
C LEU A 478 18.00 -1.01 -31.10
N ASN A 479 18.37 -2.24 -30.76
CA ASN A 479 17.51 -3.09 -29.94
C ASN A 479 17.37 -2.54 -28.52
N ILE A 480 16.22 -2.75 -27.90
CA ILE A 480 16.00 -2.43 -26.50
C ILE A 480 16.72 -3.47 -25.66
N LEU A 481 17.62 -3.04 -24.80
CA LEU A 481 18.49 -3.92 -24.01
C LEU A 481 18.29 -3.73 -22.50
N GLY A 482 18.26 -4.83 -21.75
CA GLY A 482 18.14 -4.84 -20.29
C GLY A 482 19.38 -4.31 -19.55
N SER A 483 19.29 -4.12 -18.23
CA SER A 483 20.34 -3.50 -17.39
C SER A 483 21.69 -4.22 -17.43
N LYS A 484 21.70 -5.54 -17.57
CA LYS A 484 22.93 -6.37 -17.57
C LYS A 484 23.70 -6.33 -18.88
N ALA A 485 23.07 -5.92 -19.98
CA ALA A 485 23.69 -5.87 -21.29
C ALA A 485 24.67 -4.69 -21.45
N GLY A 486 25.71 -4.86 -22.22
CA GLY A 486 26.53 -3.78 -22.77
C GLY A 486 25.78 -3.04 -23.87
N GLY A 487 26.49 -2.24 -24.67
CA GLY A 487 25.95 -1.60 -25.86
C GLY A 487 26.28 -2.40 -27.13
N VAL A 488 25.85 -1.86 -28.26
CA VAL A 488 26.26 -2.27 -29.59
C VAL A 488 27.15 -1.20 -30.21
N LYS A 489 28.02 -1.56 -31.15
CA LYS A 489 28.88 -0.62 -31.85
C LYS A 489 28.06 0.46 -32.59
N SER A 490 28.37 1.74 -32.41
CA SER A 490 27.59 2.86 -32.97
C SER A 490 28.15 3.38 -34.30
N ILE A 491 29.47 3.43 -34.41
CA ILE A 491 30.18 4.03 -35.56
C ILE A 491 31.41 3.21 -35.90
N ASN A 492 31.81 3.20 -37.17
CA ASN A 492 33.03 2.60 -37.65
C ASN A 492 34.23 3.56 -37.47
N GLY A 493 35.44 3.02 -37.39
CA GLY A 493 36.67 3.83 -37.37
C GLY A 493 37.17 4.30 -36.01
N LEU A 494 36.61 3.83 -34.89
CA LEU A 494 37.01 4.20 -33.53
C LEU A 494 38.40 3.71 -33.07
N ASN A 495 39.11 2.99 -33.92
CA ASN A 495 40.46 2.47 -33.54
C ASN A 495 41.50 3.58 -33.30
N LYS A 496 41.23 4.83 -33.81
CA LYS A 496 42.14 5.97 -33.75
C LYS A 496 41.57 7.16 -32.99
N THR A 497 40.28 7.13 -32.59
CA THR A 497 39.56 8.20 -31.95
C THR A 497 38.55 7.65 -30.97
N THR A 498 37.90 8.50 -30.18
CA THR A 498 36.86 8.14 -29.22
C THR A 498 35.56 8.80 -29.63
N ALA A 499 34.43 8.22 -29.21
CA ALA A 499 33.15 8.92 -29.28
C ALA A 499 33.17 10.12 -28.32
N ALA A 500 32.64 11.25 -28.77
CA ALA A 500 32.63 12.49 -28.00
C ALA A 500 31.23 12.85 -27.47
N CYS A 501 30.22 12.82 -28.33
CA CYS A 501 28.87 13.26 -27.97
C CYS A 501 27.80 12.64 -28.89
N MET A 502 26.56 12.69 -28.41
CA MET A 502 25.35 12.19 -29.09
C MET A 502 24.24 13.23 -28.95
N LEU A 503 23.42 13.39 -29.97
CA LEU A 503 22.15 14.12 -29.93
C LEU A 503 21.06 13.28 -30.59
N ALA A 504 19.86 13.40 -30.11
CA ALA A 504 18.68 12.80 -30.69
C ALA A 504 17.75 13.89 -31.23
N PHE A 505 17.16 13.69 -32.40
CA PHE A 505 16.25 14.63 -33.04
C PHE A 505 14.97 13.89 -33.44
N ASP A 506 13.84 14.52 -33.27
CA ASP A 506 12.58 13.99 -33.76
C ASP A 506 12.47 14.19 -35.28
N GLN A 507 11.93 13.17 -35.98
CA GLN A 507 11.96 13.11 -37.46
C GLN A 507 11.27 14.30 -38.16
N ASP A 508 10.24 14.88 -37.53
CA ASP A 508 9.46 15.99 -38.11
C ASP A 508 9.89 17.35 -37.59
N GLU A 509 10.89 17.39 -36.74
CA GLU A 509 11.35 18.63 -36.12
C GLU A 509 12.63 19.11 -36.81
N TYR A 510 12.47 20.21 -37.55
CA TYR A 510 13.60 20.94 -38.07
C TYR A 510 14.43 21.50 -36.93
N SER A 511 15.68 21.06 -36.82
CA SER A 511 16.53 21.43 -35.67
C SER A 511 17.89 21.90 -36.16
N LYS A 512 18.41 22.90 -35.50
CA LYS A 512 19.80 23.36 -35.59
C LYS A 512 20.56 22.90 -34.37
N PHE A 513 21.83 22.63 -34.52
CA PHE A 513 22.72 22.31 -33.41
C PHE A 513 24.09 22.97 -33.58
N VAL A 514 24.76 23.20 -32.46
CA VAL A 514 26.10 23.75 -32.41
C VAL A 514 27.09 22.69 -31.96
N ILE A 515 28.24 22.66 -32.60
CA ILE A 515 29.41 21.84 -32.25
C ILE A 515 30.47 22.77 -31.67
N PHE A 516 30.96 22.48 -30.48
CA PHE A 516 32.09 23.18 -29.84
C PHE A 516 33.35 22.34 -29.92
N THR A 517 34.48 22.98 -30.15
CA THR A 517 35.78 22.32 -30.18
C THR A 517 36.69 22.83 -29.07
N ASP A 518 37.68 22.03 -28.69
CA ASP A 518 38.67 22.33 -27.66
C ASP A 518 39.42 23.64 -27.89
N LYS A 519 39.66 24.02 -29.15
CA LYS A 519 40.40 25.22 -29.57
C LYS A 519 39.53 26.47 -29.68
N SER A 520 38.56 26.62 -28.80
CA SER A 520 37.68 27.80 -28.72
C SER A 520 37.03 28.17 -30.05
N SER A 521 36.57 27.17 -30.82
CA SER A 521 35.80 27.40 -32.03
C SER A 521 34.47 26.64 -32.00
N TYR A 522 33.50 27.16 -32.73
CA TYR A 522 32.18 26.52 -32.85
C TYR A 522 31.67 26.49 -34.29
N ARG A 523 30.72 25.65 -34.53
CA ARG A 523 30.04 25.49 -35.81
C ARG A 523 28.57 25.19 -35.62
N VAL A 524 27.69 25.90 -36.34
CA VAL A 524 26.24 25.63 -36.38
C VAL A 524 25.88 24.86 -37.63
N ILE A 525 25.17 23.77 -37.46
CA ILE A 525 24.73 22.90 -38.54
C ILE A 525 23.22 22.70 -38.44
N ASP A 526 22.59 22.59 -39.62
CA ASP A 526 21.18 22.29 -39.76
C ASP A 526 21.01 20.79 -40.05
N THR A 527 20.06 20.14 -39.34
CA THR A 527 19.80 18.70 -39.50
C THR A 527 19.39 18.30 -40.93
N ASN A 528 18.73 19.21 -41.67
CA ASN A 528 18.36 18.97 -43.08
C ASN A 528 19.56 18.80 -44.03
N ARG A 529 20.75 19.20 -43.58
CA ARG A 529 21.99 19.04 -44.33
C ARG A 529 22.72 17.73 -44.04
N LEU A 530 22.20 16.94 -43.09
CA LEU A 530 22.77 15.66 -42.73
C LEU A 530 22.19 14.55 -43.63
N THR A 531 23.08 13.69 -44.14
CA THR A 531 22.65 12.51 -44.90
C THR A 531 22.41 11.35 -43.90
N LYS A 532 21.18 10.87 -43.81
CA LYS A 532 20.84 9.73 -43.00
C LYS A 532 21.47 8.45 -43.57
N THR A 533 22.14 7.71 -42.72
CA THR A 533 22.82 6.46 -43.07
C THR A 533 22.33 5.34 -42.15
N GLN A 534 22.70 4.11 -42.43
CA GLN A 534 22.53 3.01 -41.49
C GLN A 534 23.58 3.10 -40.38
N ARG A 535 23.27 2.53 -39.21
CA ARG A 535 24.26 2.32 -38.15
C ARG A 535 25.45 1.53 -38.71
N LEU A 536 26.66 1.99 -38.47
CA LEU A 536 27.91 1.47 -39.05
C LEU A 536 28.04 1.73 -40.56
N GLY A 537 27.19 2.55 -41.16
CA GLY A 537 27.29 2.96 -42.56
C GLY A 537 28.39 4.00 -42.80
N LYS A 538 28.30 4.70 -43.96
CA LYS A 538 29.25 5.73 -44.33
C LYS A 538 29.19 6.89 -43.32
N THR A 539 30.34 7.31 -42.82
CA THR A 539 30.51 8.44 -41.92
C THR A 539 30.59 9.76 -42.67
N MET A 540 30.26 10.86 -41.97
CA MET A 540 30.31 12.24 -42.48
C MET A 540 31.34 13.03 -41.65
N ASP A 541 32.13 13.88 -42.32
CA ASP A 541 33.06 14.80 -41.69
C ASP A 541 32.34 16.12 -41.40
N LEU A 542 31.93 16.33 -40.13
CA LEU A 542 31.20 17.52 -39.68
C LEU A 542 32.13 18.62 -39.15
N VAL A 543 33.33 18.29 -38.73
CA VAL A 543 34.38 19.24 -38.37
C VAL A 543 35.58 19.00 -39.26
N PRO A 544 35.94 19.96 -40.14
CA PRO A 544 37.06 19.78 -41.09
C PRO A 544 38.40 19.68 -40.35
N SER A 545 39.27 18.79 -40.80
CA SER A 545 40.64 18.73 -40.32
C SER A 545 41.43 19.90 -40.89
N PHE A 546 41.96 20.74 -40.03
CA PHE A 546 42.85 21.86 -40.44
C PHE A 546 44.28 21.35 -40.62
N LYS A 547 44.92 21.76 -41.68
CA LYS A 547 46.29 21.28 -42.03
C LYS A 547 47.34 21.55 -40.97
N ASN A 548 47.13 22.62 -40.18
CA ASN A 548 48.12 23.10 -39.20
C ASN A 548 47.71 22.89 -37.73
N GLU A 549 46.46 22.51 -37.45
CA GLU A 549 45.98 22.38 -36.08
C GLU A 549 44.80 21.41 -36.03
N LYS A 550 44.89 20.39 -35.19
CA LYS A 550 43.79 19.43 -34.97
C LYS A 550 42.85 20.01 -33.91
N HIS A 551 41.57 20.17 -34.26
CA HIS A 551 40.50 20.52 -33.36
C HIS A 551 39.76 19.24 -32.89
N LEU A 552 39.50 19.11 -31.60
CA LEU A 552 38.74 18.01 -31.04
C LEU A 552 37.33 18.48 -30.68
N VAL A 553 36.32 17.71 -31.06
CA VAL A 553 34.94 17.94 -30.65
C VAL A 553 34.82 17.68 -29.17
N VAL A 554 34.25 18.65 -28.45
CA VAL A 554 34.08 18.59 -27.01
C VAL A 554 32.60 18.44 -26.62
N ALA A 555 31.72 19.15 -27.32
CA ALA A 555 30.29 19.12 -27.02
C ALA A 555 29.44 19.42 -28.25
N MET A 556 28.24 18.87 -28.29
CA MET A 556 27.16 19.26 -29.19
C MET A 556 25.95 19.69 -28.32
N ARG A 557 25.24 20.75 -28.77
CA ARG A 557 24.00 21.18 -28.16
C ARG A 557 22.95 21.54 -29.21
N LYS A 558 21.68 21.22 -28.95
CA LYS A 558 20.57 21.68 -29.80
C LYS A 558 20.43 23.19 -29.65
N LEU A 559 19.93 23.87 -30.66
CA LEU A 559 19.57 25.26 -30.61
C LEU A 559 18.04 25.38 -30.58
N ASP A 560 17.51 26.13 -29.62
CA ASP A 560 16.10 26.45 -29.62
C ASP A 560 15.82 27.46 -30.75
N THR A 561 15.12 27.00 -31.78
CA THR A 561 14.79 27.81 -32.96
C THR A 561 13.81 28.94 -32.68
N LYS A 562 13.13 28.91 -31.53
CA LYS A 562 12.22 29.98 -31.08
C LYS A 562 12.94 31.16 -30.47
N LEU A 563 14.18 30.96 -30.01
CA LEU A 563 15.02 32.03 -29.46
C LEU A 563 15.84 32.68 -30.55
N THR A 564 16.07 33.99 -30.43
CA THR A 564 16.98 34.72 -31.33
C THR A 564 18.44 34.34 -31.08
N SER A 565 18.78 34.06 -29.83
CA SER A 565 20.10 33.64 -29.37
C SER A 565 20.02 32.63 -28.27
N ASN A 566 20.90 31.60 -28.29
CA ASN A 566 21.01 30.55 -27.28
C ASN A 566 22.27 30.76 -26.46
N SER A 567 22.15 30.81 -25.13
CA SER A 567 23.26 31.03 -24.21
C SER A 567 23.79 29.72 -23.66
N PHE A 568 25.11 29.56 -23.64
CA PHE A 568 25.84 28.41 -23.17
C PHE A 568 26.90 28.81 -22.13
N GLY A 569 27.11 27.98 -21.14
CA GLY A 569 28.28 28.06 -20.27
C GLY A 569 29.39 27.15 -20.81
N LEU A 570 30.53 27.72 -21.11
CA LEU A 570 31.72 26.98 -21.55
C LEU A 570 32.63 26.74 -20.34
N TYR A 571 32.86 25.48 -20.00
CA TYR A 571 33.80 25.11 -18.97
C TYR A 571 35.22 25.03 -19.57
N LEU A 572 36.13 25.80 -19.02
CA LEU A 572 37.47 25.97 -19.56
C LEU A 572 38.51 25.13 -18.78
N SER A 573 39.67 24.88 -19.39
CA SER A 573 40.77 24.11 -18.80
C SER A 573 41.37 24.71 -17.53
N ASN A 574 41.18 26.00 -17.30
CA ASN A 574 41.55 26.70 -16.05
C ASN A 574 40.47 26.62 -14.98
N GLN A 575 39.48 25.79 -15.16
CA GLN A 575 38.31 25.56 -14.24
C GLN A 575 37.36 26.78 -14.13
N SER A 576 37.48 27.78 -15.00
CA SER A 576 36.51 28.86 -15.07
C SER A 576 35.37 28.57 -16.03
N VAL A 577 34.24 29.25 -15.86
CA VAL A 577 33.07 29.20 -16.74
C VAL A 577 33.03 30.51 -17.53
N TYR A 578 32.89 30.39 -18.87
CA TYR A 578 32.72 31.48 -19.77
C TYR A 578 31.33 31.46 -20.41
N GLU A 579 30.54 32.51 -20.24
CA GLU A 579 29.22 32.62 -20.87
C GLU A 579 29.37 33.00 -22.33
N PHE A 580 28.74 32.27 -23.20
CA PHE A 580 28.79 32.45 -24.64
C PHE A 580 27.40 32.29 -25.26
N SER A 581 27.04 33.19 -26.17
CA SER A 581 25.75 33.16 -26.88
C SER A 581 25.94 32.90 -28.37
N VAL A 582 25.08 32.04 -28.90
CA VAL A 582 25.05 31.65 -30.33
C VAL A 582 23.77 32.18 -30.96
N ASP A 583 23.90 33.01 -32.00
CA ASP A 583 22.79 33.54 -32.77
C ASP A 583 22.24 32.52 -33.73
N ASN A 584 20.94 32.29 -33.76
CA ASN A 584 20.28 31.31 -34.65
C ASN A 584 20.36 31.65 -36.14
N TYR A 585 20.79 32.86 -36.52
CA TYR A 585 20.87 33.30 -37.90
C TYR A 585 22.14 32.82 -38.63
N TYR A 586 23.16 32.36 -37.92
CA TYR A 586 24.41 31.93 -38.53
C TYR A 586 24.40 30.45 -38.85
N LEU A 587 24.27 30.12 -40.14
CA LEU A 587 24.54 28.79 -40.70
C LEU A 587 25.96 28.73 -41.26
N THR A 588 26.81 27.89 -40.73
CA THR A 588 28.05 27.54 -41.35
C THR A 588 27.81 26.48 -42.42
N ASP A 589 28.26 26.76 -43.63
CA ASP A 589 28.14 25.79 -44.74
C ASP A 589 28.95 24.53 -44.42
N ALA A 590 28.36 23.34 -44.56
CA ALA A 590 29.03 22.08 -44.23
C ALA A 590 30.29 21.82 -45.04
N THR A 591 30.41 22.46 -46.20
CA THR A 591 31.51 22.27 -47.18
C THR A 591 32.61 23.32 -47.09
N LYS A 592 32.41 24.43 -46.33
CA LYS A 592 33.41 25.50 -46.21
C LYS A 592 34.06 25.46 -44.83
N ASN A 593 35.37 25.72 -44.76
CA ASN A 593 36.21 25.81 -43.58
C ASN A 593 35.83 26.99 -42.64
N ALA A 594 34.57 27.35 -42.56
CA ALA A 594 34.09 28.48 -41.73
C ALA A 594 33.93 28.01 -40.28
N LYS A 595 34.94 28.22 -39.48
CA LYS A 595 34.85 28.23 -38.02
C LYS A 595 34.67 29.67 -37.53
N LYS A 596 33.86 29.87 -36.52
CA LYS A 596 33.87 31.09 -35.71
C LYS A 596 34.69 30.81 -34.46
N ASN A 597 35.59 31.73 -34.14
CA ASN A 597 36.36 31.68 -32.89
C ASN A 597 35.56 32.29 -31.76
N ILE A 598 35.77 31.76 -30.59
CA ILE A 598 35.21 32.27 -29.33
C ILE A 598 36.36 32.98 -28.65
N ASP A 599 36.14 34.22 -28.23
CA ASP A 599 37.14 35.02 -27.51
C ASP A 599 37.25 34.54 -26.05
N THR A 600 37.82 33.34 -25.88
CA THR A 600 38.12 32.82 -24.52
C THR A 600 39.42 33.42 -23.99
N PRO A 601 39.67 33.45 -22.68
CA PRO A 601 40.93 33.87 -22.11
C PRO A 601 42.13 33.16 -22.76
N THR A 602 43.23 33.89 -22.99
CA THR A 602 44.43 33.38 -23.71
C THR A 602 44.94 32.08 -23.09
N LYS A 603 45.19 31.08 -23.97
CA LYS A 603 45.71 29.74 -23.63
C LYS A 603 44.74 28.80 -22.90
N THR A 604 43.44 29.08 -22.87
CA THR A 604 42.45 28.14 -22.32
C THR A 604 41.83 27.28 -23.40
N LEU A 605 41.57 26.00 -23.07
CA LEU A 605 40.84 25.05 -23.91
C LEU A 605 39.41 24.87 -23.38
N ILE A 606 38.44 24.71 -24.26
CA ILE A 606 37.09 24.33 -23.86
C ILE A 606 37.10 22.83 -23.50
N VAL A 607 36.63 22.52 -22.33
CA VAL A 607 36.53 21.14 -21.83
C VAL A 607 35.12 20.60 -22.00
N ASN A 608 34.10 21.44 -21.82
CA ASN A 608 32.69 21.10 -22.01
C ASN A 608 31.86 22.37 -22.26
N ALA A 609 30.68 22.20 -22.84
CA ALA A 609 29.68 23.26 -22.95
C ALA A 609 28.37 22.76 -22.34
N TYR A 610 27.71 23.57 -21.54
CA TYR A 610 26.42 23.25 -20.93
C TYR A 610 25.40 24.36 -21.17
N GLU A 611 24.15 24.00 -21.02
CA GLU A 611 22.99 24.85 -21.19
C GLU A 611 22.18 24.86 -19.90
N ILE A 612 21.54 25.98 -19.58
CA ILE A 612 20.60 26.04 -18.46
C ILE A 612 19.27 25.48 -18.94
N SER A 613 19.26 24.20 -19.21
CA SER A 613 18.05 23.45 -19.53
C SER A 613 18.09 22.10 -18.79
N LEU A 614 16.97 21.73 -18.21
CA LEU A 614 16.78 20.45 -17.56
C LEU A 614 15.62 19.75 -18.27
N GLU A 615 15.95 18.67 -18.93
CA GLU A 615 14.96 17.87 -19.62
C GLU A 615 13.95 17.28 -18.64
N LYS A 616 12.65 17.44 -18.94
CA LYS A 616 11.56 16.90 -18.16
C LYS A 616 10.70 15.97 -19.01
N ILE A 617 10.49 14.76 -18.53
CA ILE A 617 9.61 13.75 -19.12
C ILE A 617 8.35 13.64 -18.27
N ASP A 618 7.22 13.95 -18.88
CA ASP A 618 5.89 13.91 -18.25
C ASP A 618 4.84 13.26 -19.17
N SER A 619 3.59 13.28 -18.77
CA SER A 619 2.47 12.74 -19.56
C SER A 619 2.24 13.45 -20.89
N LYS A 620 2.76 14.68 -21.05
CA LYS A 620 2.63 15.50 -22.25
C LYS A 620 3.79 15.29 -23.23
N THR A 621 4.88 14.62 -22.80
CA THR A 621 6.01 14.32 -23.66
C THR A 621 5.54 13.41 -24.81
N THR A 622 5.78 13.82 -26.06
CA THR A 622 5.30 13.12 -27.24
C THR A 622 6.09 11.83 -27.44
N ALA A 623 5.40 10.69 -27.41
CA ALA A 623 5.93 9.42 -27.87
C ALA A 623 5.51 9.15 -29.31
N ARG A 624 6.37 8.55 -30.10
CA ARG A 624 6.11 8.21 -31.49
C ARG A 624 6.08 6.69 -31.66
N PRO A 625 5.17 6.13 -32.48
CA PRO A 625 5.11 4.68 -32.67
C PRO A 625 6.38 4.16 -33.31
N ILE A 626 6.86 3.01 -32.85
CA ILE A 626 7.98 2.29 -33.42
C ILE A 626 7.55 1.83 -34.82
N ILE A 627 8.28 2.23 -35.86
CA ILE A 627 8.09 1.70 -37.22
C ILE A 627 8.80 0.36 -37.30
N VAL A 628 8.03 -0.73 -37.15
CA VAL A 628 8.55 -2.09 -37.42
C VAL A 628 8.75 -2.21 -38.91
N ARG A 629 9.98 -2.15 -39.38
CA ARG A 629 10.31 -2.52 -40.76
C ARG A 629 10.23 -4.04 -40.86
N GLU A 630 9.25 -4.57 -41.58
CA GLU A 630 9.28 -5.97 -42.01
C GLU A 630 10.59 -6.21 -42.77
N LYS A 631 11.33 -7.23 -42.34
CA LYS A 631 12.50 -7.70 -43.12
C LYS A 631 11.98 -8.16 -44.48
N PRO A 632 12.62 -7.76 -45.59
CA PRO A 632 12.32 -8.35 -46.91
C PRO A 632 12.52 -9.87 -46.77
N THR A 633 11.50 -10.62 -47.09
CA THR A 633 11.60 -12.07 -47.26
C THR A 633 12.48 -12.36 -48.46
N ASP A 634 13.74 -12.69 -48.23
CA ASP A 634 14.60 -13.26 -49.25
C ASP A 634 14.09 -14.68 -49.58
N VAL A 635 13.65 -14.81 -50.80
CA VAL A 635 13.33 -16.08 -51.46
C VAL A 635 14.63 -16.81 -51.79
N SER A 636 14.78 -17.94 -51.15
CA SER A 636 15.59 -19.13 -51.49
C SER A 636 16.95 -18.99 -52.19
N SER A 637 17.98 -19.54 -51.57
CA SER A 637 18.83 -20.58 -52.17
C SER A 637 19.52 -21.38 -51.05
N ASN A 638 19.38 -22.71 -51.18
CA ASN A 638 20.11 -23.71 -50.40
C ASN A 638 21.61 -23.50 -50.50
N ASP A 639 22.34 -23.64 -49.42
CA ASP A 639 23.39 -24.64 -49.29
C ASP A 639 23.97 -24.66 -47.85
N SER A 640 24.26 -25.84 -47.48
CA SER A 640 24.82 -26.48 -46.32
C SER A 640 26.06 -25.82 -45.68
N ASP A 641 26.13 -26.11 -44.41
CA ASP A 641 27.27 -26.50 -43.56
C ASP A 641 27.76 -25.55 -42.46
N ASP A 642 27.58 -26.12 -41.31
CA ASP A 642 28.43 -26.18 -40.09
C ASP A 642 28.66 -24.99 -39.14
N ASN A 643 28.22 -25.33 -37.93
CA ASN A 643 28.83 -25.13 -36.58
C ASN A 643 28.78 -23.83 -35.80
N ASP A 644 28.16 -24.04 -34.65
CA ASP A 644 28.47 -23.50 -33.31
C ASP A 644 28.20 -22.02 -32.97
N SER A 645 27.14 -21.80 -32.24
CA SER A 645 27.17 -21.37 -30.84
C SER A 645 25.81 -20.89 -30.36
N GLU A 646 25.41 -21.46 -29.26
CA GLU A 646 24.22 -21.20 -28.49
C GLU A 646 24.06 -19.72 -28.09
N ALA A 647 22.91 -19.14 -28.40
CA ALA A 647 22.43 -17.93 -27.75
C ALA A 647 20.93 -18.12 -27.48
N GLU A 648 20.61 -18.40 -26.22
CA GLU A 648 19.25 -18.45 -25.72
C GLU A 648 18.53 -17.12 -25.94
N ASN A 649 17.47 -17.18 -26.75
CA ASN A 649 16.49 -16.13 -26.92
C ASN A 649 15.31 -16.39 -25.99
N ASP A 650 15.19 -15.65 -24.91
CA ASP A 650 13.92 -15.52 -24.17
C ASP A 650 13.05 -14.47 -24.87
N VAL A 651 12.11 -14.94 -25.64
CA VAL A 651 10.98 -14.15 -26.16
C VAL A 651 9.77 -14.44 -25.29
N ILE A 652 9.30 -13.45 -24.54
CA ILE A 652 8.00 -13.47 -23.88
C ILE A 652 6.96 -13.05 -24.91
N VAL A 653 6.11 -13.98 -25.32
CA VAL A 653 4.86 -13.73 -26.05
C VAL A 653 3.71 -13.99 -25.09
N GLU A 654 2.89 -12.99 -24.83
CA GLU A 654 1.57 -13.18 -24.22
C GLU A 654 0.60 -13.68 -25.27
N GLU A 655 -0.01 -14.82 -25.03
CA GLU A 655 -1.26 -15.22 -25.66
C GLU A 655 -2.28 -15.71 -24.64
N ASN A 656 -3.46 -15.10 -24.73
CA ASN A 656 -4.70 -15.51 -24.08
C ASN A 656 -5.26 -16.80 -24.70
N GLY A 657 -5.79 -17.71 -23.87
CA GLY A 657 -6.67 -18.77 -24.37
C GLY A 657 -6.84 -19.98 -23.45
N GLU A 658 -7.96 -20.03 -22.83
CA GLU A 658 -8.80 -21.17 -22.36
C GLU A 658 -8.25 -22.57 -22.09
N LYS A 659 -8.76 -23.12 -20.92
CA LYS A 659 -8.71 -24.46 -20.34
C LYS A 659 -9.10 -25.61 -21.32
N PRO A 660 -8.82 -26.94 -21.02
CA PRO A 660 -9.21 -27.62 -19.78
C PRO A 660 -8.32 -28.80 -19.27
N SER A 661 -8.49 -29.04 -17.96
CA SER A 661 -8.49 -30.31 -17.18
C SER A 661 -7.57 -31.52 -17.47
N LYS A 662 -6.83 -31.99 -16.48
CA LYS A 662 -6.98 -33.25 -15.70
C LYS A 662 -5.72 -33.69 -14.96
N ASP A 663 -5.96 -34.02 -13.69
CA ASP A 663 -5.33 -35.06 -12.84
C ASP A 663 -3.81 -35.23 -12.77
N SER A 664 -3.20 -34.94 -11.63
CA SER A 664 -2.33 -35.92 -10.94
C SER A 664 -1.87 -35.46 -9.54
N LYS A 665 -2.21 -36.31 -8.59
CA LYS A 665 -1.53 -36.77 -7.36
C LYS A 665 -0.80 -35.75 -6.48
N VAL A 666 -1.40 -35.56 -5.32
CA VAL A 666 -0.83 -35.01 -4.09
C VAL A 666 0.10 -36.06 -3.46
N GLU A 667 1.37 -35.70 -3.27
CA GLU A 667 2.24 -36.37 -2.28
C GLU A 667 2.24 -35.53 -1.00
N GLN A 668 1.78 -36.22 0.08
CA GLN A 668 1.89 -35.72 1.45
C GLN A 668 3.35 -35.82 1.91
N ILE A 669 3.94 -34.72 2.34
CA ILE A 669 5.15 -34.73 3.17
C ILE A 669 4.70 -34.40 4.59
N SER A 670 4.86 -35.40 5.49
CA SER A 670 4.68 -35.26 6.93
C SER A 670 5.88 -34.54 7.53
N ILE A 671 5.61 -33.43 8.25
CA ILE A 671 6.59 -32.80 9.14
C ILE A 671 6.14 -33.08 10.58
N PHE A 672 6.64 -34.15 11.15
CA PHE A 672 6.75 -34.38 12.58
C PHE A 672 7.94 -35.31 12.76
N ASP A 673 9.04 -34.74 13.22
CA ASP A 673 10.10 -35.34 14.05
C ASP A 673 11.10 -34.20 14.29
N ASP A 674 11.21 -33.88 15.56
CA ASP A 674 12.31 -33.25 16.29
C ASP A 674 11.79 -32.24 17.33
N LEU A 675 11.44 -32.81 18.47
CA LEU A 675 11.44 -32.16 19.77
C LEU A 675 11.92 -33.19 20.79
N ASP A 676 13.24 -33.21 20.99
CA ASP A 676 13.91 -33.64 22.22
C ASP A 676 15.35 -33.10 22.18
N GLU A 677 15.53 -31.92 22.83
CA GLU A 677 16.63 -31.54 23.72
C GLU A 677 16.39 -30.11 24.24
#